data_fea226d420c2611658ada8e9ff180898
#
_entry.id   fea226d420c2611658ada8e9ff180898
#
_cell.length_a   1.000
_cell.length_b   1.000
_cell.length_c   1.000
_cell.angle_alpha   90.00
_cell.angle_beta   90.00
_cell.angle_gamma   90.00
#
_symmetry.space_group_name_H-M   'P 1'
#
loop_
_entity.id
_entity.type
_entity.pdbx_description
1 polymer ?
#
loop_
_entity_poly.entity_id
_entity_poly.type
_entity_poly.pdbx_seq_one_letter_code
_entity_poly.pdbx_strand_id
1 'polypeptide(L)'
;MTASNFNLKVQQFDQLCAFELSWGKGQQLGVTLAYPDDLNFKYQEWQRIYLRFYNTKLRGKVAEIGSFTAPPVDWHSQLVQAEAQLLSEFHHWLRSAELHEIRAKIAQSTRNDAYPNVDVFLTCNPLDLARLPWEAWEIGTEFSSSSSKIRIVRTPINRRETTSYPNVRCSGKARVLVILGDETGLDFQAEKQAMIFLKSVATVEFIGWQPQESIPELKTNIVQAIASAPGWDILLFAGHSNETNLTGGEIAIAPNTALSISEIAQPLIIAKQRGLQFALFNSCNGLSIANKLIDLGLSQVAVMREPVHNQVAGEFLLEFIKALSEYQDVQESLITAAQHLKLENYLTYPSAYLIPSLFCHPEATLFRLQASGVKRFIQYWQPSRKEAIALTILLLMSLLLPVQTFLLQWRVWVQAIYRDATNQSITSTNPPPVLLVKIDEDSIVKAKIPDPKPIDYQYLASLINRLTADKAKVIGIDYLLSRHQPQSDRILAKSIQTAVSSPNHTLFVFAATRNQNKKLLQPLPEIANFNWSLEGEIEFRPWYVPLLPHDDFQTQPWNFANLLVLGQQLQQIPDRPQPKLDSKTDFFQQIGDFFPGNSKSHQTILQSPRSRLQLITALSYWLNQMWLHPIADFSIPPNQIYHTIPAWKVLENQTPPQNLQQQVVIIIPGGYDEAGISQDGEDNFADVNLPPAIKYWQPNTNLFTGGEYHAYMIHHLLNQRLVVPIPDFWVTGIALLLGKIQYLQQKNRKYRWQWLLLMTIFTGIYGIISLQLYISMTAILLPCFLPSIGLWVYFVPNLLSRKKS
;
A
#
# COMPACT_ATOMS: atom_id res chain seq x y z
N MET A 1 -15.48 4.22 15.88
CA MET A 1 -16.83 3.97 15.34
C MET A 1 -17.47 3.00 16.30
N THR A 2 -18.50 3.43 17.00
CA THR A 2 -19.28 2.56 17.90
C THR A 2 -20.05 1.58 17.02
N ALA A 3 -19.83 0.27 17.25
CA ALA A 3 -20.69 -0.77 16.71
C ALA A 3 -22.17 -0.40 17.00
N SER A 4 -23.09 -0.74 16.12
CA SER A 4 -24.50 -0.55 16.41
C SER A 4 -24.92 -1.59 17.46
N ASN A 5 -24.68 -1.27 18.73
CA ASN A 5 -25.07 -2.13 19.83
C ASN A 5 -26.55 -1.89 20.11
N PHE A 6 -27.31 -2.96 20.12
CA PHE A 6 -28.71 -2.98 20.56
C PHE A 6 -28.79 -3.52 21.99
N ASN A 7 -29.58 -2.88 22.84
CA ASN A 7 -29.94 -3.43 24.14
C ASN A 7 -31.39 -3.87 24.09
N LEU A 8 -31.64 -5.17 24.22
CA LEU A 8 -32.94 -5.75 24.26
C LEU A 8 -33.25 -6.24 25.69
N LYS A 9 -34.26 -5.64 26.30
CA LYS A 9 -34.72 -6.03 27.63
C LYS A 9 -36.04 -6.81 27.48
N VAL A 10 -36.12 -7.99 28.07
CA VAL A 10 -37.31 -8.84 28.07
C VAL A 10 -37.71 -9.08 29.51
N GLN A 11 -38.91 -8.65 29.84
CA GLN A 11 -39.44 -8.78 31.21
C GLN A 11 -40.81 -9.51 31.16
N GLN A 12 -40.95 -10.53 31.95
CA GLN A 12 -42.17 -11.25 32.11
C GLN A 12 -42.97 -10.73 33.34
N PHE A 13 -44.22 -10.44 33.11
CA PHE A 13 -45.21 -10.08 34.13
C PHE A 13 -46.40 -11.01 33.96
N ASP A 14 -46.54 -11.98 34.81
CA ASP A 14 -47.52 -13.03 34.71
C ASP A 14 -47.51 -13.73 33.35
N GLN A 15 -48.57 -13.57 32.55
CA GLN A 15 -48.70 -14.15 31.20
C GLN A 15 -48.30 -13.18 30.09
N LEU A 16 -47.71 -12.05 30.41
CA LEU A 16 -47.26 -11.08 29.44
C LEU A 16 -45.76 -10.90 29.49
N CYS A 17 -45.14 -10.71 28.32
CA CYS A 17 -43.75 -10.33 28.17
C CYS A 17 -43.62 -8.96 27.51
N ALA A 18 -42.92 -8.04 28.15
CA ALA A 18 -42.56 -6.77 27.60
C ALA A 18 -41.17 -6.85 26.98
N PHE A 19 -41.05 -6.48 25.72
CA PHE A 19 -39.78 -6.35 24.95
C PHE A 19 -39.48 -4.88 24.74
N GLU A 20 -38.31 -4.46 25.17
CA GLU A 20 -37.82 -3.08 25.04
C GLU A 20 -36.49 -3.08 24.33
N LEU A 21 -36.44 -2.59 23.10
CA LEU A 21 -35.25 -2.45 22.30
C LEU A 21 -34.74 -1.00 22.36
N SER A 22 -33.53 -0.79 22.82
CA SER A 22 -32.88 0.54 22.81
C SER A 22 -31.57 0.54 22.03
N TRP A 23 -31.29 1.67 21.33
CA TRP A 23 -30.04 1.81 20.54
C TRP A 23 -29.65 3.30 20.39
N GLY A 24 -28.42 3.55 19.99
CA GLY A 24 -27.91 4.88 19.68
C GLY A 24 -28.04 5.87 20.84
N LYS A 25 -28.54 7.07 20.56
CA LYS A 25 -28.66 8.16 21.54
C LYS A 25 -30.12 8.25 22.06
N GLY A 26 -30.56 7.20 22.81
CA GLY A 26 -31.88 7.20 23.45
C GLY A 26 -33.07 6.84 22.54
N GLN A 27 -32.82 6.17 21.44
CA GLN A 27 -33.91 5.59 20.61
C GLN A 27 -34.38 4.29 21.25
N GLN A 28 -35.70 4.07 21.24
CA GLN A 28 -36.35 2.94 21.90
C GLN A 28 -37.60 2.49 21.13
N LEU A 29 -37.82 1.18 21.13
CA LEU A 29 -39.04 0.50 20.70
C LEU A 29 -39.50 -0.42 21.82
N GLY A 30 -40.80 -0.35 22.19
CA GLY A 30 -41.40 -1.22 23.23
C GLY A 30 -42.59 -1.96 22.66
N VAL A 31 -42.69 -3.26 22.98
CA VAL A 31 -43.78 -4.15 22.58
C VAL A 31 -44.10 -5.08 23.72
N THR A 32 -45.38 -5.38 23.90
CA THR A 32 -45.85 -6.37 24.87
C THR A 32 -46.64 -7.45 24.14
N LEU A 33 -46.35 -8.72 24.44
CA LEU A 33 -47.04 -9.85 23.87
C LEU A 33 -47.26 -10.94 24.92
N ALA A 34 -48.19 -11.84 24.64
CA ALA A 34 -48.45 -12.96 25.54
C ALA A 34 -47.27 -13.91 25.63
N TYR A 35 -46.96 -14.39 26.83
CA TYR A 35 -46.01 -15.47 27.04
C TYR A 35 -46.73 -16.82 26.78
N PRO A 36 -46.20 -17.69 25.89
CA PRO A 36 -46.85 -18.96 25.60
C PRO A 36 -46.85 -19.89 26.82
N ASP A 37 -48.02 -20.35 27.26
CA ASP A 37 -48.13 -21.25 28.40
C ASP A 37 -47.36 -22.57 28.18
N ASP A 38 -47.33 -23.06 26.95
CA ASP A 38 -46.66 -24.29 26.56
C ASP A 38 -45.12 -24.14 26.54
N LEU A 39 -44.57 -22.96 26.35
CA LEU A 39 -43.14 -22.78 26.19
C LEU A 39 -42.34 -23.21 27.41
N ASN A 40 -42.81 -22.84 28.60
CA ASN A 40 -42.20 -23.27 29.86
C ASN A 40 -42.28 -24.79 30.05
N PHE A 41 -43.43 -25.37 29.75
CA PHE A 41 -43.64 -26.83 29.79
C PHE A 41 -42.67 -27.55 28.82
N LYS A 42 -42.52 -27.07 27.57
CA LYS A 42 -41.61 -27.62 26.53
C LYS A 42 -40.15 -27.48 26.97
N TYR A 43 -39.77 -26.38 27.60
CA TYR A 43 -38.45 -26.21 28.15
C TYR A 43 -38.13 -27.20 29.26
N GLN A 44 -39.07 -27.39 30.24
CA GLN A 44 -38.92 -28.34 31.33
C GLN A 44 -38.90 -29.80 30.85
N GLU A 45 -39.72 -30.14 29.85
CA GLU A 45 -39.72 -31.45 29.21
C GLU A 45 -38.38 -31.74 28.52
N TRP A 46 -37.90 -30.79 27.68
CA TRP A 46 -36.62 -30.87 27.05
C TRP A 46 -35.50 -31.05 28.09
N GLN A 47 -35.47 -30.22 29.13
CA GLN A 47 -34.46 -30.27 30.18
C GLN A 47 -34.44 -31.63 30.91
N ARG A 48 -35.64 -32.17 31.22
CA ARG A 48 -35.76 -33.47 31.84
C ARG A 48 -35.23 -34.61 30.98
N ILE A 49 -35.55 -34.58 29.66
CA ILE A 49 -35.06 -35.58 28.70
C ILE A 49 -33.54 -35.41 28.47
N TYR A 50 -33.07 -34.18 28.32
CA TYR A 50 -31.65 -33.85 28.24
C TYR A 50 -30.85 -34.41 29.38
N LEU A 51 -31.27 -34.14 30.63
CA LEU A 51 -30.61 -34.62 31.84
C LEU A 51 -30.63 -36.17 31.93
N ARG A 52 -31.70 -36.83 31.45
CA ARG A 52 -31.77 -38.31 31.42
C ARG A 52 -30.87 -38.91 30.36
N PHE A 53 -30.82 -38.32 29.14
CA PHE A 53 -29.95 -38.79 28.07
C PHE A 53 -28.47 -38.78 28.47
N TYR A 54 -28.06 -37.71 29.13
CA TYR A 54 -26.66 -37.52 29.56
C TYR A 54 -26.35 -38.05 30.97
N ASN A 55 -27.34 -38.63 31.69
CA ASN A 55 -27.32 -38.90 33.17
C ASN A 55 -26.05 -39.59 33.69
N THR A 56 -25.42 -40.49 32.94
CA THR A 56 -24.25 -41.27 33.38
C THR A 56 -22.93 -40.58 33.28
N LYS A 57 -22.83 -39.42 32.59
CA LYS A 57 -21.58 -38.72 32.21
C LYS A 57 -21.62 -37.20 32.37
N LEU A 58 -22.64 -36.67 33.11
CA LEU A 58 -22.69 -35.22 33.39
C LEU A 58 -21.62 -34.80 34.39
N ARG A 59 -21.00 -33.65 34.17
CA ARG A 59 -20.20 -33.00 35.18
C ARG A 59 -21.09 -32.68 36.42
N GLY A 60 -20.71 -33.09 37.58
CA GLY A 60 -21.48 -32.82 38.82
C GLY A 60 -22.28 -34.00 39.38
N LYS A 61 -22.35 -35.16 38.71
CA LYS A 61 -22.96 -36.38 39.29
C LYS A 61 -21.98 -37.50 39.42
N VAL A 62 -21.93 -38.09 40.60
CA VAL A 62 -21.30 -39.40 40.85
C VAL A 62 -22.20 -40.49 40.33
N ALA A 63 -21.73 -41.45 39.55
CA ALA A 63 -22.53 -42.55 39.04
C ALA A 63 -23.04 -43.41 40.18
N GLU A 64 -24.36 -43.50 40.38
CA GLU A 64 -25.00 -44.49 41.21
C GLU A 64 -24.93 -45.84 40.50
N ILE A 65 -24.25 -46.78 41.14
CA ILE A 65 -24.19 -48.15 40.67
C ILE A 65 -25.39 -48.90 41.20
N GLY A 66 -26.32 -49.24 40.30
CA GLY A 66 -27.39 -50.16 40.54
C GLY A 66 -28.79 -49.65 40.20
N SER A 67 -29.37 -49.98 39.04
CA SER A 67 -30.81 -49.99 38.82
C SER A 67 -31.19 -51.05 37.81
N PHE A 68 -32.40 -51.63 38.04
CA PHE A 68 -33.04 -52.63 37.21
C PHE A 68 -33.30 -52.16 35.79
N THR A 69 -33.08 -53.06 34.80
CA THR A 69 -33.33 -52.83 33.37
C THR A 69 -34.80 -52.73 33.05
N ALA A 70 -35.30 -51.51 32.82
CA ALA A 70 -36.49 -51.26 32.00
C ALA A 70 -36.13 -51.43 30.50
N PRO A 71 -37.10 -51.69 29.58
CA PRO A 71 -36.81 -51.77 28.16
C PRO A 71 -36.08 -50.52 27.69
N PRO A 72 -35.17 -50.65 26.72
CA PRO A 72 -34.30 -49.54 26.32
C PRO A 72 -35.19 -48.43 25.70
N VAL A 73 -35.34 -47.38 26.45
CA VAL A 73 -36.00 -46.15 25.94
C VAL A 73 -35.01 -45.46 25.02
N ASP A 74 -35.42 -45.16 23.83
CA ASP A 74 -34.63 -44.39 22.85
C ASP A 74 -34.60 -42.91 23.29
N TRP A 75 -33.76 -42.61 24.29
CA TRP A 75 -33.60 -41.25 24.79
C TRP A 75 -33.04 -40.28 23.75
N HIS A 76 -32.27 -40.77 22.76
CA HIS A 76 -31.76 -39.96 21.68
C HIS A 76 -32.88 -39.36 20.82
N SER A 77 -33.75 -40.21 20.27
CA SER A 77 -34.89 -39.75 19.46
C SER A 77 -35.84 -38.87 20.28
N GLN A 78 -36.04 -39.18 21.58
CA GLN A 78 -36.86 -38.36 22.44
C GLN A 78 -36.24 -36.97 22.64
N LEU A 79 -34.93 -36.88 22.83
CA LEU A 79 -34.24 -35.60 23.01
C LEU A 79 -34.30 -34.75 21.74
N VAL A 80 -34.00 -35.34 20.58
CA VAL A 80 -34.12 -34.63 19.28
C VAL A 80 -35.55 -34.13 19.04
N GLN A 81 -36.58 -34.91 19.40
CA GLN A 81 -37.97 -34.52 19.26
C GLN A 81 -38.34 -33.38 20.25
N ALA A 82 -37.92 -33.46 21.50
CA ALA A 82 -38.14 -32.43 22.50
C ALA A 82 -37.43 -31.12 22.16
N GLU A 83 -36.20 -31.18 21.64
CA GLU A 83 -35.50 -30.01 21.11
C GLU A 83 -36.27 -29.35 19.96
N ALA A 84 -36.72 -30.14 18.97
CA ALA A 84 -37.47 -29.63 17.84
C ALA A 84 -38.80 -28.97 18.28
N GLN A 85 -39.52 -29.55 19.26
CA GLN A 85 -40.73 -28.96 19.81
C GLN A 85 -40.46 -27.66 20.57
N LEU A 86 -39.43 -27.62 21.41
CA LEU A 86 -39.02 -26.43 22.14
C LEU A 86 -38.64 -25.29 21.17
N LEU A 87 -37.77 -25.56 20.20
CA LEU A 87 -37.35 -24.55 19.25
C LEU A 87 -38.47 -24.08 18.33
N SER A 88 -39.39 -24.99 17.93
CA SER A 88 -40.58 -24.64 17.15
C SER A 88 -41.45 -23.64 17.90
N GLU A 89 -41.79 -23.90 19.16
CA GLU A 89 -42.61 -23.01 19.99
C GLU A 89 -41.89 -21.69 20.30
N PHE A 90 -40.61 -21.76 20.61
CA PHE A 90 -39.75 -20.58 20.85
C PHE A 90 -39.66 -19.67 19.61
N HIS A 91 -39.45 -20.23 18.42
CA HIS A 91 -39.41 -19.45 17.18
C HIS A 91 -40.79 -18.93 16.77
N HIS A 92 -41.87 -19.72 17.01
CA HIS A 92 -43.24 -19.27 16.76
C HIS A 92 -43.54 -18.01 17.60
N TRP A 93 -43.27 -18.05 18.91
CA TRP A 93 -43.44 -16.92 19.82
C TRP A 93 -42.63 -15.69 19.36
N LEU A 94 -41.37 -15.84 18.99
CA LEU A 94 -40.50 -14.75 18.61
C LEU A 94 -40.74 -14.24 17.17
N ARG A 95 -41.49 -14.96 16.34
CA ARG A 95 -41.95 -14.53 15.01
C ARG A 95 -43.29 -13.82 15.03
N SER A 96 -43.90 -13.62 16.20
CA SER A 96 -45.19 -12.90 16.34
C SER A 96 -45.15 -11.54 15.62
N ALA A 97 -46.31 -11.09 15.13
CA ALA A 97 -46.45 -9.86 14.36
C ALA A 97 -46.02 -8.61 15.18
N GLU A 98 -46.28 -8.66 16.47
CA GLU A 98 -45.95 -7.58 17.42
C GLU A 98 -44.44 -7.30 17.45
N LEU A 99 -43.61 -8.33 17.36
CA LEU A 99 -42.13 -8.19 17.36
C LEU A 99 -41.56 -7.80 16.00
N HIS A 100 -42.37 -7.64 14.95
CA HIS A 100 -41.89 -7.36 13.59
C HIS A 100 -41.01 -6.12 13.52
N GLU A 101 -41.38 -5.01 14.14
CA GLU A 101 -40.58 -3.77 14.10
C GLU A 101 -39.21 -3.92 14.78
N ILE A 102 -39.17 -4.63 15.91
CA ILE A 102 -37.91 -4.92 16.63
C ILE A 102 -37.02 -5.77 15.75
N ARG A 103 -37.53 -6.87 15.16
CA ARG A 103 -36.74 -7.74 14.26
C ARG A 103 -36.27 -7.01 13.03
N ALA A 104 -37.14 -6.23 12.38
CA ALA A 104 -36.81 -5.44 11.19
C ALA A 104 -35.73 -4.41 11.48
N LYS A 105 -35.78 -3.73 12.65
CA LYS A 105 -34.80 -2.74 13.04
C LYS A 105 -33.41 -3.34 13.24
N ILE A 106 -33.31 -4.48 13.91
CA ILE A 106 -32.06 -5.19 14.09
C ILE A 106 -31.51 -5.67 12.73
N ALA A 107 -32.37 -6.28 11.89
CA ALA A 107 -32.01 -6.79 10.58
C ALA A 107 -31.54 -5.70 9.60
N GLN A 108 -32.15 -4.52 9.59
CA GLN A 108 -31.70 -3.39 8.76
C GLN A 108 -30.25 -2.97 9.04
N SER A 109 -29.79 -3.12 10.28
CA SER A 109 -28.45 -2.73 10.68
C SER A 109 -27.37 -3.64 10.08
N THR A 110 -27.69 -4.86 9.67
CA THR A 110 -26.76 -5.79 8.99
C THR A 110 -26.46 -5.42 7.54
N ARG A 111 -27.29 -4.56 6.92
CA ARG A 111 -27.10 -4.08 5.54
C ARG A 111 -25.97 -3.07 5.40
N ASN A 112 -25.47 -2.57 6.50
CA ASN A 112 -24.34 -1.62 6.49
C ASN A 112 -23.03 -2.38 6.50
N ASP A 113 -22.33 -2.44 5.35
CA ASP A 113 -21.04 -3.11 5.19
C ASP A 113 -19.90 -2.52 6.07
N ALA A 114 -20.16 -1.39 6.74
CA ALA A 114 -19.20 -0.81 7.67
C ALA A 114 -19.05 -1.62 8.98
N TYR A 115 -19.98 -2.51 9.28
CA TYR A 115 -19.98 -3.33 10.50
C TYR A 115 -20.07 -4.81 10.12
N PRO A 116 -19.07 -5.61 10.47
CA PRO A 116 -19.08 -7.05 10.19
C PRO A 116 -20.17 -7.78 10.98
N ASN A 117 -20.45 -7.36 12.22
CA ASN A 117 -21.41 -7.98 13.13
C ASN A 117 -22.25 -6.94 13.86
N VAL A 118 -23.46 -7.34 14.27
CA VAL A 118 -24.41 -6.57 15.07
C VAL A 118 -24.62 -7.31 16.39
N ASP A 119 -24.26 -6.69 17.50
CA ASP A 119 -24.38 -7.29 18.82
C ASP A 119 -25.70 -6.84 19.48
N VAL A 120 -26.51 -7.81 19.90
CA VAL A 120 -27.74 -7.61 20.65
C VAL A 120 -27.52 -8.05 22.10
N PHE A 121 -27.41 -7.07 22.98
CA PHE A 121 -27.24 -7.29 24.42
C PHE A 121 -28.62 -7.59 25.04
N LEU A 122 -28.83 -8.82 25.42
CA LEU A 122 -30.13 -9.32 25.92
C LEU A 122 -30.13 -9.39 27.46
N THR A 123 -31.10 -8.70 28.07
CA THR A 123 -31.41 -8.80 29.51
C THR A 123 -32.76 -9.45 29.70
N CYS A 124 -32.84 -10.55 30.44
CA CYS A 124 -34.07 -11.26 30.72
C CYS A 124 -34.40 -11.23 32.22
N ASN A 125 -35.67 -11.07 32.54
CA ASN A 125 -36.22 -11.18 33.89
C ASN A 125 -37.62 -11.83 33.83
N PRO A 126 -37.93 -12.92 34.62
CA PRO A 126 -37.08 -13.57 35.65
C PRO A 126 -35.96 -14.46 35.08
N LEU A 127 -35.23 -15.13 35.99
CA LEU A 127 -34.11 -16.02 35.64
C LEU A 127 -34.56 -17.19 34.75
N ASP A 128 -35.77 -17.69 34.94
CA ASP A 128 -36.33 -18.79 34.12
C ASP A 128 -36.45 -18.36 32.64
N LEU A 129 -36.83 -17.12 32.38
CA LEU A 129 -36.83 -16.56 31.03
C LEU A 129 -35.43 -16.48 30.45
N ALA A 130 -34.43 -16.25 31.31
CA ALA A 130 -33.02 -16.26 30.91
C ALA A 130 -32.48 -17.67 30.57
N ARG A 131 -33.18 -18.75 30.99
CA ARG A 131 -32.78 -20.13 30.68
C ARG A 131 -33.12 -20.54 29.26
N LEU A 132 -34.04 -19.85 28.57
CA LEU A 132 -34.43 -20.14 27.19
C LEU A 132 -33.23 -19.99 26.24
N PRO A 133 -33.22 -20.73 25.10
CA PRO A 133 -32.08 -20.77 24.17
C PRO A 133 -32.06 -19.56 23.24
N TRP A 134 -31.87 -18.35 23.79
CA TRP A 134 -31.89 -17.10 23.05
C TRP A 134 -30.84 -17.01 21.94
N GLU A 135 -29.71 -17.69 22.08
CA GLU A 135 -28.66 -17.77 21.06
C GLU A 135 -29.13 -18.48 19.77
N ALA A 136 -30.21 -19.28 19.87
CA ALA A 136 -30.85 -19.93 18.73
C ALA A 136 -31.88 -19.04 18.01
N TRP A 137 -32.15 -17.83 18.50
CA TRP A 137 -33.10 -16.92 17.86
C TRP A 137 -32.60 -16.45 16.49
N GLU A 138 -33.31 -16.85 15.43
CA GLU A 138 -32.95 -16.54 14.03
C GLU A 138 -33.49 -15.16 13.60
N ILE A 139 -32.89 -14.08 14.11
CA ILE A 139 -33.29 -12.73 13.75
C ILE A 139 -32.82 -12.42 12.30
N GLY A 140 -33.72 -11.96 11.47
CA GLY A 140 -33.40 -11.41 10.16
C GLY A 140 -33.53 -12.36 8.99
N THR A 141 -33.75 -13.67 9.20
CA THR A 141 -33.95 -14.64 8.10
C THR A 141 -35.12 -14.26 7.19
N GLU A 142 -36.21 -13.71 7.73
CA GLU A 142 -37.37 -13.22 7.00
C GLU A 142 -37.15 -11.92 6.19
N PHE A 143 -36.06 -11.20 6.44
CA PHE A 143 -35.73 -9.93 5.77
C PHE A 143 -34.63 -10.06 4.73
N SER A 144 -34.29 -11.26 4.29
CA SER A 144 -33.18 -11.53 3.37
C SER A 144 -31.82 -10.99 3.86
N SER A 145 -31.66 -10.80 5.16
CA SER A 145 -30.44 -10.40 5.81
C SER A 145 -29.67 -11.63 6.31
N SER A 146 -28.36 -11.55 6.34
CA SER A 146 -27.56 -12.64 6.88
C SER A 146 -27.71 -12.70 8.40
N SER A 147 -28.46 -13.71 8.91
CA SER A 147 -28.58 -13.96 10.34
C SER A 147 -27.24 -14.25 11.01
N SER A 148 -26.25 -14.72 10.26
CA SER A 148 -24.88 -14.96 10.77
C SER A 148 -24.16 -13.69 11.24
N LYS A 149 -24.64 -12.50 10.88
CA LYS A 149 -24.08 -11.22 11.33
C LYS A 149 -24.68 -10.72 12.64
N ILE A 150 -25.82 -11.30 13.10
CA ILE A 150 -26.50 -10.89 14.34
C ILE A 150 -26.06 -11.85 15.44
N ARG A 151 -25.52 -11.28 16.53
CA ARG A 151 -24.99 -12.06 17.66
C ARG A 151 -25.73 -11.65 18.93
N ILE A 152 -26.27 -12.61 19.64
CA ILE A 152 -26.98 -12.41 20.93
C ILE A 152 -25.97 -12.60 22.05
N VAL A 153 -25.81 -11.59 22.88
CA VAL A 153 -24.94 -11.58 24.04
C VAL A 153 -25.78 -11.28 25.27
N ARG A 154 -25.69 -12.11 26.28
CA ARG A 154 -26.51 -11.92 27.49
C ARG A 154 -25.95 -10.84 28.40
N THR A 155 -26.85 -10.16 29.12
CA THR A 155 -26.50 -9.12 30.08
C THR A 155 -27.29 -9.31 31.34
N PRO A 156 -26.66 -9.30 32.53
CA PRO A 156 -27.36 -9.37 33.83
C PRO A 156 -28.27 -8.15 34.05
N ILE A 157 -29.27 -8.33 34.87
CA ILE A 157 -30.20 -7.28 35.31
C ILE A 157 -29.43 -6.24 36.16
N ASN A 158 -28.70 -6.71 37.13
CA ASN A 158 -27.91 -5.89 38.05
C ASN A 158 -26.54 -5.64 37.43
N ARG A 159 -26.19 -4.37 37.29
CA ARG A 159 -24.95 -3.93 36.70
C ARG A 159 -24.37 -2.81 37.57
N ARG A 160 -23.09 -2.92 37.89
CA ARG A 160 -22.33 -1.81 38.48
C ARG A 160 -21.58 -1.09 37.39
N GLU A 161 -21.24 0.19 37.58
CA GLU A 161 -20.39 0.91 36.63
C GLU A 161 -19.09 0.13 36.38
N THR A 162 -18.82 -0.18 35.12
CA THR A 162 -17.50 -0.64 34.74
C THR A 162 -16.57 0.54 34.88
N THR A 163 -15.73 0.55 35.90
CA THR A 163 -14.57 1.42 35.90
C THR A 163 -13.73 0.98 34.70
N SER A 164 -13.81 1.81 33.65
CA SER A 164 -13.02 1.65 32.46
C SER A 164 -11.56 1.93 32.82
N TYR A 165 -10.86 0.91 33.29
CA TYR A 165 -9.41 1.01 33.37
C TYR A 165 -8.88 0.78 31.95
N PRO A 166 -8.15 1.74 31.38
CA PRO A 166 -7.46 1.55 30.13
C PRO A 166 -6.29 0.59 30.37
N ASN A 167 -6.57 -0.69 30.48
CA ASN A 167 -5.53 -1.71 30.53
C ASN A 167 -5.09 -2.08 29.14
N VAL A 168 -4.36 -1.18 28.60
CA VAL A 168 -3.48 -1.53 27.50
C VAL A 168 -2.19 -2.05 28.12
N ARG A 169 -2.06 -3.35 28.30
CA ARG A 169 -0.73 -3.96 28.31
C ARG A 169 -0.14 -3.71 26.93
N CYS A 170 0.67 -2.67 26.81
CA CYS A 170 1.23 -2.22 25.53
C CYS A 170 2.23 -3.22 24.95
N SER A 171 2.65 -4.24 25.68
CA SER A 171 3.57 -5.27 25.14
C SER A 171 3.49 -6.56 25.94
N GLY A 172 3.44 -7.70 25.24
CA GLY A 172 3.52 -9.03 25.81
C GLY A 172 2.45 -9.98 25.27
N LYS A 173 2.65 -11.27 25.51
CA LYS A 173 1.64 -12.30 25.32
C LYS A 173 0.54 -12.16 26.38
N ALA A 174 -0.70 -12.50 26.02
CA ALA A 174 -1.80 -12.60 26.99
C ALA A 174 -1.45 -13.62 28.09
N ARG A 175 -1.98 -13.44 29.31
CA ARG A 175 -1.79 -14.37 30.41
C ARG A 175 -3.11 -15.05 30.77
N VAL A 176 -3.07 -16.36 30.86
CA VAL A 176 -4.23 -17.22 31.13
C VAL A 176 -3.98 -18.01 32.40
N LEU A 177 -4.85 -17.86 33.38
CA LEU A 177 -4.92 -18.74 34.54
C LEU A 177 -5.96 -19.83 34.31
N VAL A 178 -5.56 -21.07 34.41
CA VAL A 178 -6.44 -22.25 34.31
C VAL A 178 -6.53 -22.91 35.68
N ILE A 179 -7.73 -22.92 36.27
CA ILE A 179 -8.04 -23.60 37.50
C ILE A 179 -8.73 -24.91 37.14
N LEU A 180 -8.07 -26.03 37.45
CA LEU A 180 -8.63 -27.37 37.31
C LEU A 180 -9.24 -27.77 38.68
N GLY A 181 -10.52 -28.06 38.65
CA GLY A 181 -11.25 -28.44 39.89
C GLY A 181 -11.06 -29.91 40.28
N ASP A 182 -12.06 -30.43 40.97
CA ASP A 182 -12.11 -31.86 41.36
C ASP A 182 -12.09 -32.78 40.15
N GLU A 183 -11.14 -33.72 40.11
CA GLU A 183 -10.97 -34.71 39.03
C GLU A 183 -11.92 -35.91 39.15
N THR A 184 -12.74 -36.01 40.23
CA THR A 184 -13.62 -37.18 40.46
C THR A 184 -14.56 -37.38 39.28
N GLY A 185 -14.32 -38.45 38.50
CA GLY A 185 -15.09 -38.75 37.32
C GLY A 185 -14.84 -37.86 36.10
N LEU A 186 -13.82 -37.01 36.13
CA LEU A 186 -13.40 -36.12 35.02
C LEU A 186 -12.02 -36.47 34.51
N ASP A 187 -11.83 -36.29 33.25
CA ASP A 187 -10.51 -36.33 32.57
C ASP A 187 -10.22 -34.97 31.97
N PHE A 188 -9.20 -34.28 32.47
CA PHE A 188 -8.80 -32.96 31.99
C PHE A 188 -7.78 -32.98 30.85
N GLN A 189 -7.61 -34.13 30.17
CA GLN A 189 -6.72 -34.21 29.00
C GLN A 189 -7.17 -33.31 27.86
N ALA A 190 -8.48 -33.20 27.58
CA ALA A 190 -9.05 -32.36 26.55
C ALA A 190 -8.77 -30.87 26.86
N GLU A 191 -8.93 -30.45 28.16
CA GLU A 191 -8.64 -29.07 28.58
C GLU A 191 -7.15 -28.75 28.47
N LYS A 192 -6.27 -29.66 28.87
CA LYS A 192 -4.83 -29.48 28.71
C LYS A 192 -4.40 -29.41 27.24
N GLN A 193 -5.01 -30.23 26.36
CA GLN A 193 -4.77 -30.21 24.90
C GLN A 193 -5.26 -28.90 24.29
N ALA A 194 -6.46 -28.42 24.65
CA ALA A 194 -6.99 -27.16 24.17
C ALA A 194 -6.00 -26.00 24.44
N MET A 195 -5.37 -25.97 25.62
CA MET A 195 -4.40 -24.92 25.99
C MET A 195 -3.12 -24.92 25.14
N ILE A 196 -2.82 -26.00 24.42
CA ILE A 196 -1.65 -26.06 23.53
C ILE A 196 -1.78 -25.00 22.42
N PHE A 197 -2.99 -24.77 21.92
CA PHE A 197 -3.24 -23.74 20.88
C PHE A 197 -2.93 -22.32 21.37
N LEU A 198 -3.09 -22.06 22.68
CA LEU A 198 -2.76 -20.74 23.27
C LEU A 198 -1.28 -20.51 23.48
N LYS A 199 -0.44 -21.56 23.59
CA LYS A 199 1.00 -21.41 23.88
C LYS A 199 1.74 -20.50 22.90
N SER A 200 1.27 -20.41 21.67
CA SER A 200 1.86 -19.53 20.64
C SER A 200 1.54 -18.04 20.87
N VAL A 201 0.37 -17.74 21.47
CA VAL A 201 -0.20 -16.38 21.59
C VAL A 201 -0.37 -15.91 23.03
N ALA A 202 -0.34 -16.84 24.00
CA ALA A 202 -0.52 -16.56 25.43
C ALA A 202 0.48 -17.36 26.30
N THR A 203 0.64 -16.92 27.54
CA THR A 203 1.31 -17.68 28.63
C THR A 203 0.23 -18.30 29.48
N VAL A 204 0.23 -19.63 29.63
CA VAL A 204 -0.79 -20.39 30.36
C VAL A 204 -0.18 -20.94 31.63
N GLU A 205 -0.86 -20.70 32.74
CA GLU A 205 -0.49 -21.20 34.08
C GLU A 205 -1.67 -22.03 34.59
N PHE A 206 -1.33 -23.24 35.12
CA PHE A 206 -2.31 -24.18 35.64
C PHE A 206 -2.22 -24.26 37.17
N ILE A 207 -3.38 -24.28 37.81
CA ILE A 207 -3.53 -24.57 39.22
C ILE A 207 -4.62 -25.63 39.36
N GLY A 208 -4.40 -26.63 40.20
CA GLY A 208 -5.39 -27.67 40.45
C GLY A 208 -4.95 -28.55 41.61
N TRP A 209 -5.89 -29.26 42.22
CA TRP A 209 -5.64 -30.15 43.33
C TRP A 209 -4.65 -31.29 42.96
N GLN A 210 -3.78 -31.58 43.92
CA GLN A 210 -2.91 -32.74 43.83
C GLN A 210 -3.12 -33.66 45.06
N PRO A 211 -3.01 -35.03 44.92
CA PRO A 211 -3.39 -35.98 45.92
C PRO A 211 -2.67 -35.86 47.30
N GLN A 212 -1.64 -35.08 47.41
CA GLN A 212 -0.86 -34.86 48.63
C GLN A 212 -0.96 -33.42 49.16
N GLU A 213 -1.73 -32.55 48.49
CA GLU A 213 -1.86 -31.14 48.89
C GLU A 213 -2.93 -30.99 49.97
N SER A 214 -2.65 -30.21 51.03
CA SER A 214 -3.65 -29.90 52.06
C SER A 214 -4.73 -28.94 51.50
N ILE A 215 -5.99 -29.18 51.83
CA ILE A 215 -7.13 -28.37 51.34
C ILE A 215 -6.98 -26.88 51.71
N PRO A 216 -6.56 -26.47 52.90
CA PRO A 216 -6.34 -25.07 53.25
C PRO A 216 -5.25 -24.41 52.39
N GLU A 217 -4.17 -25.14 52.06
CA GLU A 217 -3.10 -24.65 51.19
C GLU A 217 -3.60 -24.46 49.76
N LEU A 218 -4.35 -25.44 49.23
CA LEU A 218 -4.97 -25.32 47.89
C LEU A 218 -5.88 -24.08 47.77
N LYS A 219 -6.76 -23.87 48.77
CA LYS A 219 -7.61 -22.67 48.83
C LYS A 219 -6.79 -21.38 48.82
N THR A 220 -5.74 -21.34 49.61
CA THR A 220 -4.85 -20.19 49.71
C THR A 220 -4.11 -19.96 48.39
N ASN A 221 -3.59 -21.02 47.76
CA ASN A 221 -2.90 -20.98 46.46
C ASN A 221 -3.80 -20.46 45.35
N ILE A 222 -5.04 -20.94 45.25
CA ILE A 222 -6.03 -20.48 44.26
C ILE A 222 -6.32 -18.97 44.46
N VAL A 223 -6.60 -18.55 45.70
CA VAL A 223 -6.88 -17.15 46.04
C VAL A 223 -5.69 -16.25 45.71
N GLN A 224 -4.48 -16.67 46.06
CA GLN A 224 -3.26 -15.91 45.74
C GLN A 224 -2.98 -15.87 44.24
N ALA A 225 -3.20 -16.96 43.51
CA ALA A 225 -2.98 -17.03 42.10
C ALA A 225 -3.96 -16.09 41.32
N ILE A 226 -5.25 -16.12 41.69
CA ILE A 226 -6.23 -15.20 41.09
C ILE A 226 -5.78 -13.76 41.26
N ALA A 227 -5.29 -13.40 42.46
CA ALA A 227 -4.85 -12.05 42.77
C ALA A 227 -3.38 -11.76 42.42
N SER A 228 -2.65 -12.67 41.74
CA SER A 228 -1.23 -12.51 41.47
C SER A 228 -0.87 -11.32 40.59
N ALA A 229 0.31 -10.74 40.79
CA ALA A 229 0.92 -9.77 39.88
C ALA A 229 1.77 -10.51 38.83
N PRO A 230 1.79 -10.05 37.59
CA PRO A 230 1.25 -8.81 37.03
C PRO A 230 -0.21 -8.86 36.56
N GLY A 231 -1.01 -9.84 36.96
CA GLY A 231 -2.42 -10.03 36.63
C GLY A 231 -2.64 -10.99 35.47
N TRP A 232 -3.89 -11.26 35.16
CA TRP A 232 -4.37 -12.16 34.09
C TRP A 232 -5.21 -11.41 33.08
N ASP A 233 -5.27 -11.89 31.83
CA ASP A 233 -6.22 -11.42 30.82
C ASP A 233 -7.45 -12.35 30.76
N ILE A 234 -7.20 -13.66 30.98
CA ILE A 234 -8.22 -14.72 30.93
C ILE A 234 -8.13 -15.56 32.22
N LEU A 235 -9.28 -15.86 32.81
CA LEU A 235 -9.48 -16.88 33.85
C LEU A 235 -10.31 -18.02 33.29
N LEU A 236 -9.82 -19.25 33.37
CA LEU A 236 -10.56 -20.43 32.94
C LEU A 236 -10.73 -21.37 34.14
N PHE A 237 -11.95 -21.78 34.43
CA PHE A 237 -12.27 -22.84 35.37
C PHE A 237 -12.82 -24.06 34.65
N ALA A 238 -12.31 -25.25 34.93
CA ALA A 238 -12.83 -26.53 34.45
C ALA A 238 -13.01 -27.48 35.62
N GLY A 239 -14.24 -27.97 35.82
CA GLY A 239 -14.54 -28.83 36.95
C GLY A 239 -16.02 -28.89 37.25
N HIS A 240 -16.36 -29.36 38.45
CA HIS A 240 -17.75 -29.38 38.92
C HIS A 240 -18.13 -28.04 39.52
N SER A 241 -19.40 -27.62 39.30
CA SER A 241 -19.98 -26.45 39.96
C SER A 241 -21.48 -26.64 40.25
N ASN A 242 -21.95 -25.92 41.26
CA ASN A 242 -23.33 -25.90 41.65
C ASN A 242 -23.86 -24.47 41.81
N GLU A 243 -25.10 -24.21 41.42
CA GLU A 243 -25.78 -22.94 41.65
C GLU A 243 -26.31 -22.90 43.10
N THR A 244 -26.04 -21.81 43.80
CA THR A 244 -26.65 -21.49 45.09
C THR A 244 -27.14 -20.06 45.07
N ASN A 245 -28.39 -19.82 45.50
CA ASN A 245 -28.99 -18.48 45.49
C ASN A 245 -28.35 -17.53 46.51
N LEU A 246 -27.68 -18.06 47.57
CA LEU A 246 -27.11 -17.27 48.66
C LEU A 246 -25.68 -16.83 48.35
N THR A 247 -24.82 -17.71 47.80
CA THR A 247 -23.41 -17.46 47.56
C THR A 247 -23.05 -17.12 46.12
N GLY A 248 -24.04 -17.20 45.23
CA GLY A 248 -23.83 -16.98 43.78
C GLY A 248 -23.23 -18.16 43.05
N GLY A 249 -23.07 -19.30 43.73
CA GLY A 249 -22.52 -20.55 43.20
C GLY A 249 -21.25 -20.98 43.87
N GLU A 250 -20.96 -22.27 43.73
CA GLU A 250 -19.80 -22.95 44.28
C GLU A 250 -19.05 -23.72 43.18
N ILE A 251 -17.71 -23.72 43.24
CA ILE A 251 -16.84 -24.50 42.38
C ILE A 251 -16.13 -25.56 43.20
N ALA A 252 -16.20 -26.84 42.78
CA ALA A 252 -15.48 -27.91 43.43
C ALA A 252 -14.01 -27.86 43.07
N ILE A 253 -13.15 -27.70 44.03
CA ILE A 253 -11.68 -27.58 43.88
C ILE A 253 -10.92 -28.85 44.27
N ALA A 254 -11.51 -29.70 45.06
CA ALA A 254 -10.99 -31.01 45.50
C ALA A 254 -12.16 -31.92 45.88
N PRO A 255 -11.98 -33.27 46.05
CA PRO A 255 -13.01 -34.17 46.49
C PRO A 255 -13.68 -33.67 47.78
N ASN A 256 -15.02 -33.58 47.72
CA ASN A 256 -15.88 -33.07 48.80
C ASN A 256 -15.54 -31.65 49.29
N THR A 257 -14.86 -30.85 48.48
CA THR A 257 -14.46 -29.47 48.86
C THR A 257 -14.86 -28.49 47.76
N ALA A 258 -15.69 -27.55 48.15
CA ALA A 258 -16.13 -26.45 47.27
C ALA A 258 -15.55 -25.11 47.78
N LEU A 259 -15.42 -24.21 46.86
CA LEU A 259 -15.04 -22.80 47.07
C LEU A 259 -16.18 -21.93 46.54
N SER A 260 -16.78 -21.10 47.36
CA SER A 260 -17.87 -20.24 46.95
C SER A 260 -17.36 -19.03 46.16
N ILE A 261 -18.18 -18.55 45.19
CA ILE A 261 -17.82 -17.33 44.45
C ILE A 261 -17.67 -16.12 45.38
N SER A 262 -18.35 -16.10 46.52
CA SER A 262 -18.21 -15.05 47.51
C SER A 262 -16.86 -15.06 48.21
N GLU A 263 -16.23 -16.25 48.43
CA GLU A 263 -14.89 -16.35 49.01
C GLU A 263 -13.80 -15.80 48.08
N ILE A 264 -13.97 -15.94 46.75
CA ILE A 264 -13.01 -15.43 45.75
C ILE A 264 -13.38 -14.03 45.22
N ALA A 265 -14.42 -13.39 45.79
CA ALA A 265 -14.88 -12.09 45.30
C ALA A 265 -13.77 -11.00 45.34
N GLN A 266 -13.07 -10.88 46.46
CA GLN A 266 -12.00 -9.90 46.60
C GLN A 266 -10.79 -10.18 45.68
N PRO A 267 -10.25 -11.42 45.62
CA PRO A 267 -9.26 -11.79 44.60
C PRO A 267 -9.65 -11.47 43.17
N LEU A 268 -10.93 -11.70 42.75
CA LEU A 268 -11.43 -11.39 41.43
C LEU A 268 -11.49 -9.88 41.17
N ILE A 269 -11.85 -9.07 42.15
CA ILE A 269 -11.83 -7.61 42.03
C ILE A 269 -10.37 -7.14 41.85
N ILE A 270 -9.41 -7.69 42.55
CA ILE A 270 -7.98 -7.41 42.39
C ILE A 270 -7.51 -7.84 40.98
N ALA A 271 -7.89 -9.05 40.54
CA ALA A 271 -7.56 -9.55 39.20
C ALA A 271 -8.11 -8.63 38.09
N LYS A 272 -9.36 -8.15 38.23
CA LYS A 272 -9.95 -7.17 37.34
C LYS A 272 -9.15 -5.88 37.31
N GLN A 273 -8.77 -5.32 38.47
CA GLN A 273 -7.95 -4.11 38.53
C GLN A 273 -6.58 -4.31 37.86
N ARG A 274 -6.07 -5.55 37.86
CA ARG A 274 -4.81 -5.96 37.23
C ARG A 274 -4.94 -6.41 35.78
N GLY A 275 -6.14 -6.37 35.17
CA GLY A 275 -6.33 -6.57 33.75
C GLY A 275 -7.18 -7.77 33.32
N LEU A 276 -7.83 -8.49 34.23
CA LEU A 276 -8.73 -9.59 33.90
C LEU A 276 -9.94 -9.06 33.12
N GLN A 277 -10.11 -9.54 31.88
CA GLN A 277 -11.15 -9.09 30.97
C GLN A 277 -12.20 -10.15 30.69
N PHE A 278 -11.80 -11.43 30.69
CA PHE A 278 -12.69 -12.53 30.32
C PHE A 278 -12.51 -13.71 31.28
N ALA A 279 -13.64 -14.31 31.66
CA ALA A 279 -13.64 -15.56 32.42
C ALA A 279 -14.50 -16.63 31.71
N LEU A 280 -14.02 -17.86 31.67
CA LEU A 280 -14.78 -19.02 31.17
C LEU A 280 -14.93 -20.05 32.29
N PHE A 281 -16.19 -20.38 32.63
CA PHE A 281 -16.54 -21.43 33.54
C PHE A 281 -17.10 -22.62 32.76
N ASN A 282 -16.21 -23.54 32.41
CA ASN A 282 -16.54 -24.79 31.74
C ASN A 282 -17.02 -25.85 32.77
N SER A 283 -18.16 -25.56 33.39
CA SER A 283 -18.74 -26.33 34.51
C SER A 283 -20.29 -26.25 34.45
N CYS A 284 -20.97 -27.08 35.19
CA CYS A 284 -22.43 -27.18 35.21
C CYS A 284 -23.13 -25.96 35.85
N ASN A 285 -24.36 -25.61 35.39
CA ASN A 285 -25.21 -24.62 36.07
C ASN A 285 -24.53 -23.26 36.31
N GLY A 286 -24.14 -22.57 35.27
CA GLY A 286 -23.28 -21.37 35.41
C GLY A 286 -24.04 -20.03 35.44
N LEU A 287 -25.38 -19.98 35.30
CA LEU A 287 -26.14 -18.72 35.19
C LEU A 287 -26.01 -17.83 36.43
N SER A 288 -26.16 -18.38 37.61
CA SER A 288 -26.00 -17.64 38.89
C SER A 288 -24.56 -17.17 39.06
N ILE A 289 -23.61 -18.01 38.65
CA ILE A 289 -22.15 -17.68 38.68
C ILE A 289 -21.88 -16.49 37.76
N ALA A 290 -22.36 -16.51 36.49
CA ALA A 290 -22.16 -15.42 35.54
C ALA A 290 -22.77 -14.10 36.05
N ASN A 291 -23.98 -14.12 36.56
CA ASN A 291 -24.62 -12.93 37.11
C ASN A 291 -23.83 -12.34 38.29
N LYS A 292 -23.31 -13.18 39.19
CA LYS A 292 -22.50 -12.75 40.33
C LYS A 292 -21.17 -12.18 39.91
N LEU A 293 -20.50 -12.80 38.92
CA LEU A 293 -19.20 -12.35 38.41
C LEU A 293 -19.29 -10.99 37.71
N ILE A 294 -20.34 -10.79 36.91
CA ILE A 294 -20.59 -9.47 36.28
C ILE A 294 -20.96 -8.42 37.34
N ASP A 295 -21.75 -8.80 38.37
CA ASP A 295 -22.04 -7.90 39.51
C ASP A 295 -20.76 -7.51 40.29
N LEU A 296 -19.77 -8.42 40.40
CA LEU A 296 -18.45 -8.13 40.94
C LEU A 296 -17.60 -7.25 40.00
N GLY A 297 -18.12 -7.00 38.80
CA GLY A 297 -17.59 -6.08 37.85
C GLY A 297 -16.67 -6.70 36.76
N LEU A 298 -16.64 -8.04 36.59
CA LEU A 298 -16.04 -8.65 35.44
C LEU A 298 -16.77 -8.15 34.15
N SER A 299 -16.00 -7.98 33.10
CA SER A 299 -16.55 -7.44 31.85
C SER A 299 -17.28 -8.50 31.04
N GLN A 300 -16.81 -9.76 31.07
CA GLN A 300 -17.28 -10.84 30.22
C GLN A 300 -17.09 -12.19 30.89
N VAL A 301 -18.12 -13.01 30.86
CA VAL A 301 -18.11 -14.35 31.46
C VAL A 301 -18.85 -15.33 30.54
N ALA A 302 -18.19 -16.38 30.08
CA ALA A 302 -18.83 -17.49 29.39
C ALA A 302 -19.12 -18.65 30.36
N VAL A 303 -20.29 -19.24 30.24
CA VAL A 303 -20.77 -20.31 31.12
C VAL A 303 -21.55 -21.36 30.36
N MET A 304 -21.68 -22.54 30.97
CA MET A 304 -22.68 -23.55 30.56
C MET A 304 -23.97 -23.33 31.35
N ARG A 305 -25.10 -23.10 30.65
CA ARG A 305 -26.39 -22.80 31.27
C ARG A 305 -27.01 -24.03 31.96
N GLU A 306 -26.78 -25.21 31.38
CA GLU A 306 -27.26 -26.49 31.87
C GLU A 306 -26.06 -27.43 32.15
N PRO A 307 -26.27 -28.52 32.92
CA PRO A 307 -25.26 -29.52 33.09
C PRO A 307 -24.74 -30.07 31.77
N VAL A 308 -23.41 -30.08 31.58
CA VAL A 308 -22.77 -30.48 30.32
C VAL A 308 -22.11 -31.85 30.44
N HIS A 309 -22.20 -32.63 29.36
CA HIS A 309 -21.46 -33.89 29.27
C HIS A 309 -19.94 -33.62 29.20
N ASN A 310 -19.14 -34.46 29.88
CA ASN A 310 -17.66 -34.22 30.00
C ASN A 310 -16.97 -34.11 28.63
N GLN A 311 -17.26 -35.00 27.70
CA GLN A 311 -16.68 -34.94 26.33
C GLN A 311 -17.10 -33.70 25.56
N VAL A 312 -18.40 -33.32 25.68
CA VAL A 312 -18.92 -32.10 25.07
C VAL A 312 -18.20 -30.85 25.60
N ALA A 313 -17.98 -30.80 26.91
CA ALA A 313 -17.27 -29.69 27.52
C ALA A 313 -15.82 -29.60 27.03
N GLY A 314 -15.16 -30.74 26.81
CA GLY A 314 -13.81 -30.80 26.24
C GLY A 314 -13.76 -30.34 24.78
N GLU A 315 -14.67 -30.86 23.94
CA GLU A 315 -14.73 -30.50 22.51
C GLU A 315 -15.12 -29.00 22.31
N PHE A 316 -16.12 -28.53 23.08
CA PHE A 316 -16.46 -27.11 23.07
C PHE A 316 -15.24 -26.25 23.42
N LEU A 317 -14.51 -26.60 24.49
CA LEU A 317 -13.36 -25.83 24.90
C LEU A 317 -12.26 -25.86 23.86
N LEU A 318 -12.02 -27.00 23.22
CA LEU A 318 -11.02 -27.14 22.16
C LEU A 318 -11.27 -26.18 21.01
N GLU A 319 -12.50 -26.20 20.48
CA GLU A 319 -12.85 -25.34 19.34
C GLU A 319 -12.96 -23.86 19.74
N PHE A 320 -13.46 -23.56 20.94
CA PHE A 320 -13.49 -22.22 21.49
C PHE A 320 -12.08 -21.62 21.60
N ILE A 321 -11.14 -22.36 22.18
CA ILE A 321 -9.75 -21.91 22.37
C ILE A 321 -9.01 -21.80 21.04
N LYS A 322 -9.27 -22.70 20.10
CA LYS A 322 -8.72 -22.66 18.74
C LYS A 322 -9.16 -21.36 18.01
N ALA A 323 -10.47 -21.07 18.01
CA ALA A 323 -11.02 -19.86 17.42
C ALA A 323 -10.45 -18.59 18.10
N LEU A 324 -10.36 -18.59 19.45
CA LEU A 324 -9.77 -17.49 20.19
C LEU A 324 -8.28 -17.29 19.86
N SER A 325 -7.53 -18.40 19.67
CA SER A 325 -6.10 -18.35 19.27
C SER A 325 -5.90 -17.80 17.85
N GLU A 326 -6.92 -17.86 16.99
CA GLU A 326 -7.00 -17.25 15.67
C GLU A 326 -7.42 -15.76 15.71
N TYR A 327 -7.44 -15.18 16.90
CA TYR A 327 -7.80 -13.78 17.16
C TYR A 327 -9.28 -13.42 16.93
N GLN A 328 -10.19 -14.40 16.93
CA GLN A 328 -11.62 -14.13 16.98
C GLN A 328 -11.98 -13.52 18.35
N ASP A 329 -13.06 -12.74 18.43
CA ASP A 329 -13.56 -12.31 19.73
C ASP A 329 -14.30 -13.46 20.46
N VAL A 330 -14.48 -13.29 21.77
CA VAL A 330 -15.06 -14.37 22.63
C VAL A 330 -16.45 -14.79 22.20
N GLN A 331 -17.29 -13.89 21.64
CA GLN A 331 -18.60 -14.24 21.13
C GLN A 331 -18.51 -15.02 19.80
N GLU A 332 -17.65 -14.60 18.92
CA GLU A 332 -17.40 -15.31 17.66
C GLU A 332 -16.81 -16.70 17.95
N SER A 333 -15.86 -16.79 18.88
CA SER A 333 -15.29 -18.08 19.32
C SER A 333 -16.36 -19.01 19.93
N LEU A 334 -17.30 -18.47 20.72
CA LEU A 334 -18.40 -19.23 21.31
C LEU A 334 -19.35 -19.74 20.21
N ILE A 335 -19.71 -18.88 19.26
CA ILE A 335 -20.56 -19.26 18.12
C ILE A 335 -19.88 -20.34 17.28
N THR A 336 -18.58 -20.21 17.00
CA THR A 336 -17.80 -21.19 16.23
C THR A 336 -17.80 -22.56 16.92
N ALA A 337 -17.55 -22.59 18.24
CA ALA A 337 -17.58 -23.83 19.01
C ALA A 337 -18.98 -24.45 19.09
N ALA A 338 -20.02 -23.63 19.28
CA ALA A 338 -21.39 -24.12 19.27
C ALA A 338 -21.83 -24.65 17.88
N GLN A 339 -21.42 -23.98 16.80
CA GLN A 339 -21.65 -24.46 15.44
C GLN A 339 -20.96 -25.79 15.15
N HIS A 340 -19.72 -25.98 15.63
CA HIS A 340 -19.02 -27.27 15.53
C HIS A 340 -19.82 -28.38 16.20
N LEU A 341 -20.30 -28.16 17.42
CA LEU A 341 -21.20 -29.12 18.12
C LEU A 341 -22.49 -29.40 17.35
N LYS A 342 -23.07 -28.38 16.71
CA LYS A 342 -24.32 -28.54 15.92
C LYS A 342 -24.11 -29.30 14.61
N LEU A 343 -22.99 -29.05 13.90
CA LEU A 343 -22.77 -29.57 12.55
C LEU A 343 -22.06 -30.94 12.54
N GLU A 344 -21.09 -31.11 13.40
CA GLU A 344 -20.25 -32.31 13.38
C GLU A 344 -20.62 -33.33 14.46
N ASN A 345 -21.11 -32.87 15.59
CA ASN A 345 -21.34 -33.72 16.77
C ASN A 345 -22.82 -33.90 17.15
N TYR A 346 -23.78 -33.35 16.35
CA TYR A 346 -25.20 -33.38 16.68
C TYR A 346 -25.76 -34.80 16.86
N LEU A 347 -25.36 -35.76 16.03
CA LEU A 347 -25.82 -37.16 16.11
C LEU A 347 -25.31 -37.84 17.40
N THR A 348 -24.18 -37.44 17.93
CA THR A 348 -23.61 -38.01 19.17
C THR A 348 -24.07 -37.22 20.40
N TYR A 349 -24.16 -35.91 20.28
CA TYR A 349 -24.48 -34.99 21.40
C TYR A 349 -25.61 -34.02 21.02
N PRO A 350 -26.84 -34.50 20.82
CA PRO A 350 -27.97 -33.65 20.48
C PRO A 350 -28.22 -32.60 21.57
N SER A 351 -28.67 -31.41 21.20
CA SER A 351 -28.94 -30.24 22.05
C SER A 351 -27.72 -29.59 22.73
N ALA A 352 -26.51 -30.17 22.63
CA ALA A 352 -25.34 -29.68 23.34
C ALA A 352 -24.94 -28.24 22.90
N TYR A 353 -25.16 -27.88 21.64
CA TYR A 353 -24.88 -26.58 21.07
C TYR A 353 -25.74 -25.44 21.68
N LEU A 354 -26.84 -25.75 22.31
CA LEU A 354 -27.76 -24.79 22.95
C LEU A 354 -27.30 -24.36 24.36
N ILE A 355 -26.28 -25.00 24.92
CA ILE A 355 -25.88 -24.86 26.33
C ILE A 355 -24.95 -23.69 26.60
N PRO A 356 -23.90 -23.44 25.77
CA PRO A 356 -22.92 -22.35 26.03
C PRO A 356 -23.57 -20.97 25.87
N SER A 357 -23.25 -20.05 26.77
CA SER A 357 -23.73 -18.66 26.75
C SER A 357 -22.69 -17.69 27.21
N LEU A 358 -22.62 -16.50 26.59
CA LEU A 358 -21.75 -15.40 27.00
C LEU A 358 -22.56 -14.31 27.70
N PHE A 359 -22.15 -13.94 28.91
CA PHE A 359 -22.60 -12.76 29.64
C PHE A 359 -21.57 -11.64 29.49
N CYS A 360 -22.06 -10.44 29.16
CA CYS A 360 -21.20 -9.30 28.92
C CYS A 360 -21.84 -8.01 29.46
N HIS A 361 -21.02 -7.11 29.97
CA HIS A 361 -21.43 -5.75 30.24
C HIS A 361 -21.62 -4.99 28.90
N PRO A 362 -22.74 -4.29 28.66
CA PRO A 362 -23.06 -3.71 27.35
C PRO A 362 -22.07 -2.63 26.89
N GLU A 363 -21.34 -2.01 27.80
CA GLU A 363 -20.31 -1.01 27.48
C GLU A 363 -18.93 -1.63 27.26
N ALA A 364 -18.75 -2.92 27.55
CA ALA A 364 -17.49 -3.61 27.33
C ALA A 364 -17.32 -3.97 25.85
N THR A 365 -16.10 -3.79 25.34
CA THR A 365 -15.73 -4.34 24.04
C THR A 365 -15.46 -5.83 24.17
N LEU A 366 -15.98 -6.64 23.26
CA LEU A 366 -15.74 -8.08 23.27
C LEU A 366 -14.26 -8.38 23.24
N PHE A 367 -13.83 -9.22 24.18
CA PHE A 367 -12.42 -9.56 24.34
C PHE A 367 -11.92 -10.37 23.13
N ARG A 368 -10.72 -10.06 22.70
CA ARG A 368 -9.95 -10.85 21.72
C ARG A 368 -8.48 -10.84 22.07
N LEU A 369 -7.79 -11.93 21.78
CA LEU A 369 -6.36 -11.96 21.87
C LEU A 369 -5.75 -10.98 20.86
N GLN A 370 -4.68 -10.31 21.26
CA GLN A 370 -3.97 -9.43 20.36
C GLN A 370 -2.72 -10.12 19.82
N ALA A 371 -2.51 -10.06 18.53
CA ALA A 371 -1.28 -10.55 17.94
C ALA A 371 -0.09 -9.84 18.56
N SER A 372 0.96 -10.58 18.92
CA SER A 372 2.20 -10.04 19.46
C SER A 372 3.33 -10.12 18.42
N GLY A 373 4.34 -9.23 18.53
CA GLY A 373 5.53 -9.25 17.66
C GLY A 373 5.23 -9.01 16.18
N VAL A 374 5.87 -9.81 15.31
CA VAL A 374 5.79 -9.66 13.84
C VAL A 374 4.36 -9.83 13.31
N LYS A 375 3.56 -10.75 13.88
CA LYS A 375 2.15 -10.95 13.48
C LYS A 375 1.31 -9.69 13.71
N ARG A 376 1.50 -9.01 14.84
CA ARG A 376 0.84 -7.73 15.13
C ARG A 376 1.25 -6.66 14.12
N PHE A 377 2.54 -6.59 13.81
CA PHE A 377 3.06 -5.67 12.80
C PHE A 377 2.39 -5.93 11.44
N ILE A 378 2.38 -7.18 10.96
CA ILE A 378 1.75 -7.54 9.69
C ILE A 378 0.26 -7.17 9.66
N GLN A 379 -0.51 -7.50 10.71
CA GLN A 379 -1.94 -7.16 10.76
C GLN A 379 -2.21 -5.65 10.72
N TYR A 380 -1.38 -4.84 11.38
CA TYR A 380 -1.50 -3.38 11.34
C TYR A 380 -1.12 -2.80 9.97
N TRP A 381 -0.18 -3.45 9.28
CA TRP A 381 0.33 -2.98 7.99
C TRP A 381 -0.44 -3.54 6.80
N GLN A 382 -1.21 -4.58 6.98
CA GLN A 382 -2.01 -5.19 5.92
C GLN A 382 -2.96 -4.13 5.32
N PRO A 383 -2.90 -3.88 4.00
CA PRO A 383 -3.76 -2.89 3.36
C PRO A 383 -5.21 -3.38 3.32
N SER A 384 -6.15 -2.50 3.57
CA SER A 384 -7.56 -2.77 3.30
C SER A 384 -7.78 -2.95 1.78
N ARG A 385 -8.88 -3.58 1.37
CA ARG A 385 -9.19 -3.78 -0.07
C ARG A 385 -9.15 -2.47 -0.87
N LYS A 386 -9.68 -1.37 -0.31
CA LYS A 386 -9.66 -0.04 -0.94
C LYS A 386 -8.23 0.53 -1.04
N GLU A 387 -7.44 0.38 0.00
CA GLU A 387 -6.02 0.75 0.00
C GLU A 387 -5.24 -0.07 -1.03
N ALA A 388 -5.43 -1.38 -1.09
CA ALA A 388 -4.75 -2.26 -2.04
C ALA A 388 -5.04 -1.84 -3.50
N ILE A 389 -6.30 -1.52 -3.82
CA ILE A 389 -6.68 -1.03 -5.15
C ILE A 389 -5.98 0.30 -5.45
N ALA A 390 -6.00 1.25 -4.52
CA ALA A 390 -5.34 2.55 -4.71
C ALA A 390 -3.82 2.41 -4.89
N LEU A 391 -3.18 1.54 -4.11
CA LEU A 391 -1.75 1.23 -4.23
C LEU A 391 -1.42 0.61 -5.60
N THR A 392 -2.24 -0.32 -6.07
CA THR A 392 -2.07 -0.96 -7.38
C THR A 392 -2.21 0.06 -8.51
N ILE A 393 -3.20 0.94 -8.44
CA ILE A 393 -3.39 2.01 -9.43
C ILE A 393 -2.17 2.94 -9.45
N LEU A 394 -1.69 3.41 -8.31
CA LEU A 394 -0.51 4.29 -8.23
C LEU A 394 0.75 3.60 -8.77
N LEU A 395 0.92 2.31 -8.48
CA LEU A 395 2.05 1.54 -9.01
C LEU A 395 1.95 1.43 -10.54
N LEU A 396 0.79 1.07 -11.07
CA LEU A 396 0.58 0.98 -12.52
C LEU A 396 0.82 2.34 -13.20
N MET A 397 0.28 3.42 -12.65
CA MET A 397 0.51 4.78 -13.17
C MET A 397 2.01 5.14 -13.19
N SER A 398 2.77 4.73 -12.18
CA SER A 398 4.22 5.02 -12.11
C SER A 398 5.05 4.24 -13.14
N LEU A 399 4.52 3.14 -13.69
CA LEU A 399 5.21 2.29 -14.67
C LEU A 399 4.79 2.57 -16.12
N LEU A 400 3.65 3.25 -16.34
CA LEU A 400 3.15 3.54 -17.68
C LEU A 400 3.95 4.69 -18.31
N LEU A 401 4.60 4.42 -19.46
CA LEU A 401 5.41 5.41 -20.18
C LEU A 401 4.64 6.70 -20.55
N PRO A 402 3.40 6.68 -21.05
CA PRO A 402 2.66 7.90 -21.31
C PRO A 402 2.46 8.78 -20.07
N VAL A 403 2.23 8.16 -18.90
CA VAL A 403 2.10 8.88 -17.63
C VAL A 403 3.42 9.49 -17.20
N GLN A 404 4.52 8.73 -17.29
CA GLN A 404 5.85 9.22 -17.00
C GLN A 404 6.21 10.43 -17.88
N THR A 405 5.97 10.32 -19.18
CA THR A 405 6.24 11.41 -20.13
C THR A 405 5.40 12.66 -19.81
N PHE A 406 4.11 12.47 -19.54
CA PHE A 406 3.23 13.57 -19.15
C PHE A 406 3.71 14.25 -17.84
N LEU A 407 4.01 13.47 -16.81
CA LEU A 407 4.50 14.00 -15.52
C LEU A 407 5.85 14.71 -15.69
N LEU A 408 6.75 14.18 -16.54
CA LEU A 408 8.03 14.78 -16.83
C LEU A 408 7.86 16.13 -17.53
N GLN A 409 7.01 16.21 -18.56
CA GLN A 409 6.72 17.45 -19.29
C GLN A 409 6.24 18.57 -18.36
N TRP A 410 5.24 18.25 -17.51
CA TRP A 410 4.71 19.20 -16.54
C TRP A 410 5.74 19.59 -15.49
N ARG A 411 6.56 18.64 -15.07
CA ARG A 411 7.60 18.90 -14.08
C ARG A 411 8.67 19.83 -14.62
N VAL A 412 9.13 19.63 -15.85
CA VAL A 412 10.11 20.49 -16.52
C VAL A 412 9.52 21.87 -16.80
N TRP A 413 8.23 21.95 -17.16
CA TRP A 413 7.54 23.23 -17.32
C TRP A 413 7.45 24.02 -16.01
N VAL A 414 7.03 23.41 -14.89
CA VAL A 414 7.04 24.04 -13.56
C VAL A 414 8.45 24.48 -13.18
N GLN A 415 9.46 23.72 -13.58
CA GLN A 415 10.86 24.06 -13.35
C GLN A 415 11.30 25.28 -14.13
N ALA A 416 10.83 25.45 -15.36
CA ALA A 416 11.09 26.64 -16.17
C ALA A 416 10.48 27.91 -15.51
N ILE A 417 9.24 27.83 -15.07
CA ILE A 417 8.56 28.92 -14.33
C ILE A 417 9.35 29.24 -13.03
N TYR A 418 9.77 28.21 -12.29
CA TYR A 418 10.51 28.42 -11.05
C TYR A 418 11.87 29.11 -11.28
N ARG A 419 12.61 28.71 -12.33
CA ARG A 419 13.87 29.37 -12.72
C ARG A 419 13.66 30.83 -13.05
N ASP A 420 12.65 31.11 -13.85
CA ASP A 420 12.30 32.47 -14.26
C ASP A 420 11.92 33.34 -13.05
N ALA A 421 10.98 32.86 -12.24
CA ALA A 421 10.48 33.56 -11.04
C ALA A 421 11.56 33.83 -9.98
N THR A 422 12.59 32.96 -9.91
CA THR A 422 13.69 33.08 -8.94
C THR A 422 14.94 33.73 -9.51
N ASN A 423 14.91 34.17 -10.80
CA ASN A 423 16.09 34.71 -11.52
C ASN A 423 17.31 33.77 -11.45
N GLN A 424 17.07 32.45 -11.31
CA GLN A 424 18.15 31.43 -11.32
C GLN A 424 18.44 30.93 -12.75
N SER A 425 18.15 31.73 -13.75
CA SER A 425 18.68 31.55 -15.08
C SER A 425 20.18 31.80 -15.01
N ILE A 426 20.96 30.89 -15.59
CA ILE A 426 22.43 31.03 -15.65
C ILE A 426 22.70 32.29 -16.45
N THR A 427 23.02 33.39 -15.81
CA THR A 427 23.56 34.59 -16.47
C THR A 427 25.01 34.31 -16.82
N SER A 428 25.20 33.54 -17.92
CA SER A 428 26.51 33.40 -18.52
C SER A 428 26.83 34.68 -19.29
N THR A 429 27.88 35.34 -18.94
CA THR A 429 28.46 36.46 -19.71
C THR A 429 29.09 35.99 -21.04
N ASN A 430 29.24 34.67 -21.22
CA ASN A 430 29.78 34.06 -22.42
C ASN A 430 28.67 33.76 -23.43
N PRO A 431 28.96 33.84 -24.73
CA PRO A 431 28.00 33.41 -25.74
C PRO A 431 27.63 31.92 -25.57
N PRO A 432 26.40 31.51 -25.95
CA PRO A 432 25.98 30.11 -25.86
C PRO A 432 26.99 29.21 -26.59
N PRO A 433 27.22 27.98 -26.08
CA PRO A 433 28.24 27.09 -26.64
C PRO A 433 27.91 26.55 -28.01
N VAL A 434 26.69 26.71 -28.50
CA VAL A 434 26.24 26.19 -29.80
C VAL A 434 25.74 27.33 -30.67
N LEU A 435 26.19 27.35 -31.91
CA LEU A 435 25.64 28.19 -32.97
C LEU A 435 24.88 27.33 -33.97
N LEU A 436 23.60 27.63 -34.17
CA LEU A 436 22.76 26.99 -35.16
C LEU A 436 22.64 27.85 -36.39
N VAL A 437 23.14 27.35 -37.53
CA VAL A 437 22.98 27.97 -38.86
C VAL A 437 21.76 27.28 -39.49
N LYS A 438 20.61 27.96 -39.43
CA LYS A 438 19.35 27.45 -39.95
C LYS A 438 19.19 27.71 -41.44
N ILE A 439 19.05 26.67 -42.22
CA ILE A 439 18.52 26.81 -43.57
C ILE A 439 17.01 26.83 -43.46
N ASP A 440 16.46 28.04 -43.33
CA ASP A 440 15.03 28.31 -43.19
C ASP A 440 14.38 28.58 -44.54
N GLU A 441 13.06 28.76 -44.54
CA GLU A 441 12.29 29.07 -45.77
C GLU A 441 12.85 30.29 -46.50
N ASP A 442 13.20 31.36 -45.75
CA ASP A 442 13.80 32.57 -46.36
C ASP A 442 15.13 32.25 -47.04
N SER A 443 15.93 31.35 -46.46
CA SER A 443 17.19 30.90 -47.04
C SER A 443 16.99 30.15 -48.37
N ILE A 444 15.95 29.30 -48.45
CA ILE A 444 15.60 28.52 -49.62
C ILE A 444 15.15 29.49 -50.78
N VAL A 445 14.24 30.41 -50.44
CA VAL A 445 13.68 31.36 -51.38
C VAL A 445 14.75 32.29 -51.91
N LYS A 446 15.62 32.88 -51.05
CA LYS A 446 16.68 33.78 -51.47
C LYS A 446 17.77 33.08 -52.31
N ALA A 447 18.11 31.86 -51.93
CA ALA A 447 19.04 31.04 -52.70
C ALA A 447 18.42 30.46 -53.97
N LYS A 448 17.12 30.63 -54.20
CA LYS A 448 16.39 30.07 -55.34
C LYS A 448 16.56 28.55 -55.48
N ILE A 449 16.54 27.83 -54.35
CA ILE A 449 16.64 26.38 -54.31
C ILE A 449 15.26 25.81 -54.71
N PRO A 450 15.15 25.11 -55.86
CA PRO A 450 13.83 24.70 -56.37
C PRO A 450 13.27 23.48 -55.60
N ASP A 451 14.15 22.64 -55.06
CA ASP A 451 13.82 21.48 -54.26
C ASP A 451 14.86 21.35 -53.10
N PRO A 452 14.44 21.54 -51.82
CA PRO A 452 15.34 21.46 -50.71
C PRO A 452 15.63 19.99 -50.28
N LYS A 453 15.09 18.98 -50.97
CA LYS A 453 15.24 17.55 -50.66
C LYS A 453 15.73 16.72 -51.86
N PRO A 454 17.05 16.46 -52.03
CA PRO A 454 18.15 16.81 -51.11
C PRO A 454 18.54 18.27 -51.23
N ILE A 455 19.03 18.84 -50.11
CA ILE A 455 19.60 20.20 -50.07
C ILE A 455 20.68 20.38 -51.15
N ASP A 456 20.75 21.57 -51.76
CA ASP A 456 21.77 21.88 -52.74
C ASP A 456 23.17 21.89 -52.15
N TYR A 457 24.04 21.02 -52.67
CA TYR A 457 25.43 20.89 -52.18
C TYR A 457 26.31 22.10 -52.51
N GLN A 458 25.98 22.85 -53.53
CA GLN A 458 26.66 24.10 -53.85
C GLN A 458 26.37 25.19 -52.81
N TYR A 459 25.10 25.22 -52.36
CA TYR A 459 24.68 26.11 -51.27
C TYR A 459 25.40 25.77 -49.97
N LEU A 460 25.46 24.48 -49.58
CA LEU A 460 26.23 24.02 -48.43
C LEU A 460 27.72 24.35 -48.53
N ALA A 461 28.33 24.18 -49.73
CA ALA A 461 29.72 24.52 -49.97
C ALA A 461 29.98 26.01 -49.68
N SER A 462 29.06 26.88 -50.11
CA SER A 462 29.16 28.33 -49.89
C SER A 462 29.11 28.67 -48.38
N LEU A 463 28.21 28.02 -47.65
CA LEU A 463 28.11 28.17 -46.18
C LEU A 463 29.40 27.70 -45.47
N ILE A 464 29.92 26.53 -45.86
CA ILE A 464 31.14 25.97 -45.29
C ILE A 464 32.35 26.90 -45.50
N ASN A 465 32.50 27.38 -46.75
CA ASN A 465 33.57 28.33 -47.09
C ASN A 465 33.50 29.61 -46.23
N ARG A 466 32.28 30.11 -46.00
CA ARG A 466 32.06 31.29 -45.19
C ARG A 466 32.39 31.04 -43.72
N LEU A 467 31.83 29.98 -43.12
CA LEU A 467 32.07 29.62 -41.72
C LEU A 467 33.54 29.32 -41.43
N THR A 468 34.26 28.71 -42.40
CA THR A 468 35.71 28.46 -42.29
C THR A 468 36.51 29.75 -42.36
N ALA A 469 36.13 30.70 -43.27
CA ALA A 469 36.73 32.02 -43.29
C ALA A 469 36.54 32.78 -41.97
N ASP A 470 35.40 32.60 -41.29
CA ASP A 470 35.10 33.13 -39.98
C ASP A 470 35.70 32.30 -38.83
N LYS A 471 36.60 31.33 -39.14
CA LYS A 471 37.40 30.53 -38.23
C LYS A 471 36.63 29.55 -37.36
N ALA A 472 35.54 29.00 -37.82
CA ALA A 472 34.83 27.89 -37.18
C ALA A 472 35.78 26.67 -37.08
N LYS A 473 35.90 26.09 -35.87
CA LYS A 473 36.78 24.97 -35.58
C LYS A 473 36.11 23.62 -35.63
N VAL A 474 34.81 23.58 -35.25
CA VAL A 474 33.99 22.38 -35.26
C VAL A 474 32.69 22.69 -35.97
N ILE A 475 32.40 21.96 -37.06
CA ILE A 475 31.21 22.12 -37.87
C ILE A 475 30.46 20.77 -37.92
N GLY A 476 29.22 20.76 -37.42
CA GLY A 476 28.27 19.69 -37.63
C GLY A 476 27.39 19.95 -38.84
N ILE A 477 27.13 18.94 -39.63
CA ILE A 477 26.23 19.04 -40.78
C ILE A 477 25.09 18.02 -40.54
N ASP A 478 23.92 18.56 -40.17
CA ASP A 478 22.71 17.77 -39.86
C ASP A 478 21.86 17.57 -41.09
N TYR A 479 22.53 17.12 -42.16
CA TYR A 479 21.97 16.74 -43.44
C TYR A 479 22.56 15.41 -43.90
N LEU A 480 21.72 14.50 -44.39
CA LEU A 480 22.19 13.24 -44.99
C LEU A 480 22.73 13.48 -46.39
N LEU A 481 24.06 13.48 -46.52
CA LEU A 481 24.74 13.72 -47.79
C LEU A 481 24.97 12.41 -48.58
N SER A 482 23.93 11.57 -48.66
CA SER A 482 24.00 10.21 -49.23
C SER A 482 23.54 10.14 -50.72
N ARG A 483 23.08 11.25 -51.30
CA ARG A 483 22.57 11.29 -52.68
C ARG A 483 23.52 12.04 -53.59
N HIS A 484 23.86 11.45 -54.73
CA HIS A 484 24.70 12.10 -55.74
C HIS A 484 24.02 13.30 -56.37
N GLN A 485 24.75 14.42 -56.47
CA GLN A 485 24.41 15.63 -57.20
C GLN A 485 25.57 15.94 -58.20
N PRO A 486 25.48 15.51 -59.44
CA PRO A 486 26.56 15.67 -60.42
C PRO A 486 27.03 17.12 -60.50
N GLN A 487 28.36 17.34 -60.44
CA GLN A 487 29.07 18.62 -60.33
C GLN A 487 29.06 19.24 -58.92
N SER A 488 27.96 19.27 -58.18
CA SER A 488 27.84 19.85 -56.84
C SER A 488 28.60 19.01 -55.80
N ASP A 489 28.64 17.67 -55.97
CA ASP A 489 29.45 16.76 -55.08
C ASP A 489 30.90 17.20 -55.03
N ARG A 490 31.52 17.48 -56.19
CA ARG A 490 32.92 17.90 -56.24
C ARG A 490 33.17 19.27 -55.63
N ILE A 491 32.21 20.20 -55.80
CA ILE A 491 32.29 21.54 -55.21
C ILE A 491 32.23 21.45 -53.71
N LEU A 492 31.31 20.68 -53.15
CA LEU A 492 31.17 20.47 -51.71
C LEU A 492 32.41 19.76 -51.13
N ALA A 493 32.82 18.65 -51.76
CA ALA A 493 34.03 17.93 -51.35
C ALA A 493 35.27 18.82 -51.32
N LYS A 494 35.49 19.64 -52.33
CA LYS A 494 36.59 20.59 -52.41
C LYS A 494 36.53 21.64 -51.29
N SER A 495 35.37 22.18 -50.99
CA SER A 495 35.19 23.16 -49.92
C SER A 495 35.53 22.54 -48.54
N ILE A 496 35.08 21.33 -48.29
CA ILE A 496 35.35 20.61 -47.07
C ILE A 496 36.86 20.28 -46.94
N GLN A 497 37.44 19.71 -47.98
CA GLN A 497 38.88 19.39 -48.02
C GLN A 497 39.76 20.63 -47.79
N THR A 498 39.37 21.79 -48.42
CA THR A 498 40.08 23.06 -48.19
C THR A 498 39.94 23.51 -46.74
N ALA A 499 38.81 23.35 -46.13
CA ALA A 499 38.58 23.67 -44.70
C ALA A 499 39.43 22.78 -43.76
N VAL A 500 39.46 21.47 -44.03
CA VAL A 500 40.29 20.50 -43.28
C VAL A 500 41.78 20.84 -43.41
N SER A 501 42.24 21.19 -44.60
CA SER A 501 43.65 21.55 -44.86
C SER A 501 44.00 22.96 -44.42
N SER A 502 43.08 23.79 -44.04
CA SER A 502 43.28 25.17 -43.60
C SER A 502 44.14 25.21 -42.30
N PRO A 503 44.85 26.33 -42.02
CA PRO A 503 45.60 26.46 -40.76
C PRO A 503 44.79 26.31 -39.49
N ASN A 504 43.46 26.44 -39.60
CA ASN A 504 42.52 26.24 -38.48
C ASN A 504 42.16 24.77 -38.25
N HIS A 505 42.44 23.88 -39.22
CA HIS A 505 42.08 22.45 -39.19
C HIS A 505 40.64 22.21 -38.73
N THR A 506 39.68 22.69 -39.51
CA THR A 506 38.25 22.54 -39.14
C THR A 506 37.85 21.07 -39.08
N LEU A 507 37.29 20.67 -37.98
CA LEU A 507 36.78 19.31 -37.76
C LEU A 507 35.32 19.23 -38.17
N PHE A 508 34.98 18.24 -39.01
CA PHE A 508 33.64 18.01 -39.48
C PHE A 508 33.01 16.77 -38.83
N VAL A 509 31.76 16.90 -38.43
CA VAL A 509 30.91 15.78 -37.99
C VAL A 509 29.70 15.75 -38.93
N PHE A 510 29.50 14.64 -39.60
CA PHE A 510 28.40 14.44 -40.55
C PHE A 510 27.29 13.60 -39.93
N ALA A 511 26.06 13.90 -40.34
CA ALA A 511 24.90 13.13 -39.97
C ALA A 511 24.90 11.77 -40.67
N ALA A 512 24.65 10.72 -39.87
CA ALA A 512 24.40 9.35 -40.34
C ALA A 512 23.14 8.81 -39.69
N THR A 513 22.43 7.94 -40.37
CA THR A 513 21.23 7.26 -39.80
C THR A 513 21.06 5.87 -40.41
N ARG A 514 20.15 5.09 -39.85
CA ARG A 514 19.79 3.77 -40.35
C ARG A 514 18.44 3.83 -41.07
N ASN A 515 18.38 3.29 -42.26
CA ASN A 515 17.09 3.18 -42.92
C ASN A 515 16.22 2.06 -42.30
N GLN A 516 14.97 1.94 -42.77
CA GLN A 516 14.02 0.91 -42.29
C GLN A 516 14.58 -0.52 -42.39
N ASN A 517 15.52 -0.79 -43.32
CA ASN A 517 16.20 -2.07 -43.49
C ASN A 517 17.49 -2.18 -42.62
N LYS A 518 17.68 -1.32 -41.63
CA LYS A 518 18.85 -1.24 -40.75
C LYS A 518 20.18 -0.99 -41.49
N LYS A 519 20.15 -0.60 -42.77
CA LYS A 519 21.34 -0.21 -43.49
C LYS A 519 21.73 1.20 -43.10
N LEU A 520 23.01 1.40 -42.78
CA LEU A 520 23.55 2.72 -42.45
C LEU A 520 23.56 3.59 -43.71
N LEU A 521 22.92 4.77 -43.63
CA LEU A 521 22.97 5.83 -44.62
C LEU A 521 24.08 6.81 -44.17
N GLN A 522 25.10 6.96 -44.99
CA GLN A 522 26.30 7.75 -44.70
C GLN A 522 26.49 8.78 -45.82
N PRO A 523 27.27 9.84 -45.58
CA PRO A 523 27.73 10.73 -46.62
C PRO A 523 28.43 9.97 -47.73
N LEU A 524 28.42 10.56 -48.92
CA LEU A 524 29.22 10.03 -50.03
C LEU A 524 30.70 10.00 -49.69
N PRO A 525 31.45 8.93 -50.06
CA PRO A 525 32.89 8.83 -49.76
C PRO A 525 33.75 9.94 -50.31
N GLU A 526 33.26 10.61 -51.38
CA GLU A 526 33.87 11.80 -52.00
C GLU A 526 33.76 13.04 -51.11
N ILE A 527 32.68 13.14 -50.29
CA ILE A 527 32.36 14.28 -49.43
C ILE A 527 32.94 14.11 -48.06
N ALA A 528 32.90 12.90 -47.50
CA ALA A 528 33.39 12.57 -46.15
C ALA A 528 34.18 11.27 -46.16
N ASN A 529 35.23 11.21 -45.34
CA ASN A 529 36.02 10.00 -45.16
C ASN A 529 36.44 9.86 -43.71
N PHE A 530 36.32 8.66 -43.18
CA PHE A 530 36.66 8.32 -41.80
C PHE A 530 38.11 8.68 -41.41
N ASN A 531 39.03 8.83 -42.37
CA ASN A 531 40.40 9.18 -42.08
C ASN A 531 40.60 10.63 -41.56
N TRP A 532 39.64 11.52 -41.83
CA TRP A 532 39.72 12.92 -41.45
C TRP A 532 38.39 13.55 -41.00
N SER A 533 37.29 12.83 -41.01
CA SER A 533 36.01 13.30 -40.54
C SER A 533 35.36 12.30 -39.59
N LEU A 534 34.34 12.74 -38.88
CA LEU A 534 33.53 11.92 -37.98
C LEU A 534 32.11 11.80 -38.54
N GLU A 535 31.50 10.64 -38.34
CA GLU A 535 30.13 10.40 -38.76
C GLU A 535 29.30 9.94 -37.56
N GLY A 536 28.21 10.63 -37.23
CA GLY A 536 27.40 10.43 -36.06
C GLY A 536 25.95 10.11 -36.34
N GLU A 537 25.41 9.17 -35.58
CA GLU A 537 23.99 8.80 -35.65
C GLU A 537 23.12 9.94 -35.11
N ILE A 538 22.19 10.45 -35.97
CA ILE A 538 21.32 11.56 -35.60
C ILE A 538 20.05 11.09 -34.90
N GLU A 539 19.71 9.80 -34.97
CA GLU A 539 18.53 9.28 -34.27
C GLU A 539 18.70 9.35 -32.75
N PHE A 540 17.70 9.82 -32.07
CA PHE A 540 17.63 9.87 -30.63
C PHE A 540 16.21 9.58 -30.15
N ARG A 541 16.09 9.10 -28.93
CA ARG A 541 14.81 8.98 -28.26
C ARG A 541 14.45 10.33 -27.61
N PRO A 542 13.22 10.83 -27.81
CA PRO A 542 12.76 12.05 -27.13
C PRO A 542 13.05 11.99 -25.63
N TRP A 543 13.48 13.09 -25.08
CA TRP A 543 13.88 13.28 -23.68
C TRP A 543 15.23 12.72 -23.26
N TYR A 544 15.80 11.71 -23.93
CA TYR A 544 17.09 11.13 -23.50
C TYR A 544 18.27 11.93 -24.01
N VAL A 545 19.23 12.15 -23.11
CA VAL A 545 20.56 12.58 -23.52
C VAL A 545 21.38 11.34 -23.90
N PRO A 546 21.98 11.26 -25.08
CA PRO A 546 22.73 10.09 -25.50
C PRO A 546 23.97 9.90 -24.62
N LEU A 547 24.06 8.72 -24.01
CA LEU A 547 25.20 8.30 -23.18
C LEU A 547 26.20 7.51 -24.02
N LEU A 548 27.49 7.65 -23.68
CA LEU A 548 28.55 6.89 -24.29
C LEU A 548 28.51 5.41 -23.88
N PRO A 549 28.89 4.46 -24.76
CA PRO A 549 29.08 3.07 -24.38
C PRO A 549 30.02 2.89 -23.21
N HIS A 550 29.88 1.83 -22.42
CA HIS A 550 30.71 1.57 -21.26
C HIS A 550 32.18 1.24 -21.65
N ASP A 551 32.33 0.51 -22.73
CA ASP A 551 33.62 0.04 -23.23
C ASP A 551 33.82 0.54 -24.65
N ASP A 552 34.90 1.30 -24.79
CA ASP A 552 35.67 1.55 -26.01
C ASP A 552 35.17 2.47 -27.13
N PHE A 553 36.10 3.29 -27.55
CA PHE A 553 36.17 3.96 -28.86
C PHE A 553 36.07 3.01 -30.07
N GLN A 554 35.82 1.70 -29.86
CA GLN A 554 35.81 0.69 -30.91
C GLN A 554 34.44 0.46 -31.58
N THR A 555 33.34 0.89 -30.95
CA THR A 555 32.01 0.69 -31.50
C THR A 555 31.46 1.99 -32.11
N GLN A 556 31.46 2.07 -33.41
CA GLN A 556 30.77 3.13 -34.16
C GLN A 556 29.38 2.63 -34.67
N PRO A 557 28.44 3.54 -34.93
CA PRO A 557 28.51 5.00 -34.81
C PRO A 557 28.11 5.54 -33.44
N TRP A 558 28.85 6.53 -32.93
CA TRP A 558 28.45 7.33 -31.80
C TRP A 558 27.32 8.30 -32.20
N ASN A 559 26.57 8.80 -31.23
CA ASN A 559 25.56 9.82 -31.47
C ASN A 559 26.24 11.12 -31.93
N PHE A 560 25.60 11.81 -32.87
CA PHE A 560 26.08 13.07 -33.51
C PHE A 560 26.44 14.15 -32.49
N ALA A 561 25.59 14.33 -31.43
CA ALA A 561 25.88 15.31 -30.38
C ALA A 561 27.14 14.95 -29.57
N ASN A 562 27.38 13.67 -29.28
CA ASN A 562 28.56 13.21 -28.57
C ASN A 562 29.84 13.48 -29.37
N LEU A 563 29.83 13.27 -30.68
CA LEU A 563 30.99 13.54 -31.56
C LEU A 563 31.29 15.03 -31.69
N LEU A 564 30.27 15.89 -31.71
CA LEU A 564 30.44 17.34 -31.70
C LEU A 564 31.05 17.82 -30.37
N VAL A 565 30.63 17.26 -29.27
CA VAL A 565 31.20 17.53 -27.94
C VAL A 565 32.64 17.08 -27.90
N LEU A 566 32.94 15.87 -28.39
CA LEU A 566 34.29 15.35 -28.51
C LEU A 566 35.18 16.29 -29.35
N GLY A 567 34.69 16.72 -30.51
CA GLY A 567 35.38 17.66 -31.35
C GLY A 567 35.70 18.98 -30.66
N GLN A 568 34.74 19.56 -29.95
CA GLN A 568 34.96 20.82 -29.22
C GLN A 568 35.92 20.67 -28.04
N GLN A 569 35.91 19.55 -27.35
CA GLN A 569 36.86 19.29 -26.28
C GLN A 569 38.28 19.07 -26.79
N LEU A 570 38.43 18.37 -27.90
CA LEU A 570 39.72 18.23 -28.57
C LEU A 570 40.34 19.58 -28.91
N GLN A 571 39.54 20.59 -29.28
CA GLN A 571 40.04 21.93 -29.57
C GLN A 571 40.74 22.62 -28.39
N GLN A 572 40.46 22.19 -27.17
CA GLN A 572 41.05 22.76 -25.94
C GLN A 572 42.37 22.08 -25.54
N ILE A 573 42.71 20.94 -26.18
CA ILE A 573 43.87 20.14 -25.80
C ILE A 573 45.07 20.49 -26.72
N PRO A 574 46.26 20.82 -26.17
CA PRO A 574 47.48 20.91 -26.94
C PRO A 574 47.86 19.57 -27.59
N ASP A 575 48.55 19.58 -28.71
CA ASP A 575 49.06 18.41 -29.42
C ASP A 575 48.03 17.35 -29.79
N ARG A 576 46.77 17.75 -29.91
CA ARG A 576 45.66 16.89 -30.31
C ARG A 576 45.81 16.30 -31.68
N PRO A 577 45.22 15.14 -31.98
CA PRO A 577 45.06 14.64 -33.34
C PRO A 577 44.31 15.68 -34.19
N GLN A 578 44.83 15.94 -35.36
CA GLN A 578 44.21 16.86 -36.30
C GLN A 578 43.76 16.09 -37.54
N PRO A 579 42.61 16.46 -38.12
CA PRO A 579 42.16 15.84 -39.33
C PRO A 579 43.12 16.13 -40.49
N LYS A 580 43.60 15.05 -41.16
CA LYS A 580 44.54 15.13 -42.27
C LYS A 580 44.02 14.32 -43.46
N LEU A 581 43.98 14.91 -44.62
CA LEU A 581 43.43 14.28 -45.83
C LEU A 581 44.25 13.06 -46.30
N ASP A 582 45.56 13.06 -46.03
CA ASP A 582 46.48 11.98 -46.39
C ASP A 582 46.62 10.88 -45.32
N SER A 583 45.89 10.97 -44.24
CA SER A 583 45.89 9.94 -43.21
C SER A 583 45.38 8.59 -43.75
N LYS A 584 46.09 7.51 -43.36
CA LYS A 584 45.71 6.13 -43.68
C LYS A 584 44.94 5.42 -42.54
N THR A 585 44.83 6.05 -41.39
CA THR A 585 44.17 5.51 -40.21
C THR A 585 42.87 6.28 -39.93
N ASP A 586 41.91 5.59 -39.43
CA ASP A 586 40.64 6.17 -39.02
C ASP A 586 40.86 7.29 -38.00
N PHE A 587 40.25 8.45 -38.23
CA PHE A 587 40.43 9.60 -37.34
C PHE A 587 39.84 9.40 -35.97
N PHE A 588 38.77 8.66 -35.88
CA PHE A 588 38.16 8.33 -34.62
C PHE A 588 39.06 7.41 -33.77
N GLN A 589 39.74 6.44 -34.41
CA GLN A 589 40.77 5.63 -33.76
C GLN A 589 41.94 6.46 -33.26
N GLN A 590 42.46 7.39 -34.09
CA GLN A 590 43.52 8.31 -33.68
C GLN A 590 43.13 9.11 -32.42
N ILE A 591 41.88 9.53 -32.32
CA ILE A 591 41.36 10.20 -31.13
C ILE A 591 41.34 9.22 -29.95
N GLY A 592 40.86 8.00 -30.16
CA GLY A 592 40.82 6.94 -29.16
C GLY A 592 42.20 6.62 -28.58
N ASP A 593 43.22 6.46 -29.45
CA ASP A 593 44.58 6.16 -29.04
C ASP A 593 45.27 7.32 -28.30
N PHE A 594 44.85 8.56 -28.61
CA PHE A 594 45.38 9.76 -27.95
C PHE A 594 44.95 9.89 -26.48
N PHE A 595 43.75 9.51 -26.11
CA PHE A 595 43.20 9.70 -24.77
C PHE A 595 43.83 8.83 -23.68
N PRO A 596 44.13 7.54 -23.85
CA PRO A 596 44.77 6.71 -22.83
C PRO A 596 46.20 7.15 -22.44
N GLY A 597 46.95 7.75 -23.38
CA GLY A 597 48.30 8.19 -23.15
C GLY A 597 48.48 9.41 -22.22
N ASN A 598 47.41 10.21 -22.08
CA ASN A 598 47.43 11.52 -21.36
C ASN A 598 46.66 11.55 -20.03
N SER A 599 46.52 10.43 -19.34
CA SER A 599 45.57 10.14 -18.29
C SER A 599 45.60 10.97 -16.99
N LYS A 600 46.50 11.98 -16.82
CA LYS A 600 46.55 12.73 -15.54
C LYS A 600 46.10 14.19 -15.57
N SER A 601 45.99 14.80 -16.74
CA SER A 601 45.71 16.25 -16.81
C SER A 601 44.38 16.65 -17.40
N HIS A 602 43.63 15.73 -17.98
CA HIS A 602 42.40 16.04 -18.69
C HIS A 602 41.29 15.04 -18.33
N GLN A 603 40.60 15.29 -17.20
CA GLN A 603 39.27 14.70 -16.96
C GLN A 603 38.33 15.32 -17.99
N THR A 604 38.30 14.74 -19.18
CA THR A 604 37.30 15.09 -20.20
C THR A 604 35.94 14.60 -19.79
N ILE A 605 34.88 15.21 -20.29
CA ILE A 605 33.47 14.81 -20.11
C ILE A 605 33.28 13.34 -20.48
N LEU A 606 34.05 12.85 -21.47
CA LEU A 606 34.01 11.46 -21.93
C LEU A 606 34.49 10.45 -20.87
N GLN A 607 35.24 10.89 -19.86
CA GLN A 607 35.69 10.07 -18.75
C GLN A 607 34.78 10.17 -17.53
N SER A 608 33.76 11.07 -17.55
CA SER A 608 32.82 11.18 -16.43
C SER A 608 31.94 9.91 -16.34
N PRO A 609 31.87 9.26 -15.16
CA PRO A 609 31.01 8.10 -14.97
C PRO A 609 29.54 8.39 -15.30
N ARG A 610 29.13 9.66 -15.19
CA ARG A 610 27.74 10.09 -15.47
C ARG A 610 27.41 10.16 -16.96
N SER A 611 28.41 10.36 -17.83
CA SER A 611 28.23 10.40 -19.28
C SER A 611 28.28 9.03 -19.94
N ARG A 612 28.60 7.97 -19.18
CA ARG A 612 28.69 6.59 -19.67
C ARG A 612 27.44 5.77 -19.29
N LEU A 613 27.09 4.84 -20.18
CA LEU A 613 25.99 3.92 -19.97
C LEU A 613 26.34 2.91 -18.86
N GLN A 614 25.70 3.04 -17.71
CA GLN A 614 25.83 2.09 -16.59
C GLN A 614 24.77 1.00 -16.72
N LEU A 615 24.96 -0.12 -15.99
CA LEU A 615 23.98 -1.24 -15.99
C LEU A 615 22.55 -0.78 -15.67
N ILE A 616 22.40 0.14 -14.71
CA ILE A 616 21.07 0.66 -14.29
C ILE A 616 20.44 1.52 -15.39
N THR A 617 21.22 2.39 -16.03
CA THR A 617 20.75 3.22 -17.14
C THR A 617 20.44 2.37 -18.37
N ALA A 618 21.25 1.33 -18.65
CA ALA A 618 21.00 0.38 -19.71
C ALA A 618 19.71 -0.41 -19.48
N LEU A 619 19.46 -0.87 -18.24
CA LEU A 619 18.23 -1.58 -17.87
C LEU A 619 17.01 -0.67 -18.04
N SER A 620 17.08 0.57 -17.56
CA SER A 620 16.00 1.55 -17.71
C SER A 620 15.69 1.79 -19.20
N TYR A 621 16.71 1.97 -20.00
CA TYR A 621 16.58 2.16 -21.45
C TYR A 621 15.97 0.93 -22.14
N TRP A 622 16.43 -0.28 -21.78
CA TRP A 622 15.90 -1.53 -22.31
C TRP A 622 14.42 -1.76 -21.92
N LEU A 623 14.05 -1.41 -20.68
CA LEU A 623 12.65 -1.46 -20.20
C LEU A 623 11.78 -0.32 -20.74
N ASN A 624 12.33 0.54 -21.59
CA ASN A 624 11.65 1.72 -22.12
C ASN A 624 11.09 2.63 -21.01
N GLN A 625 11.88 2.86 -19.98
CA GLN A 625 11.53 3.67 -18.82
C GLN A 625 12.41 4.92 -18.75
N MET A 626 11.87 6.00 -18.18
CA MET A 626 12.58 7.28 -18.07
C MET A 626 13.41 7.45 -16.78
N TRP A 627 13.55 6.42 -15.98
CA TRP A 627 14.25 6.54 -14.69
C TRP A 627 15.76 6.38 -14.84
N LEU A 628 16.50 7.11 -14.02
CA LEU A 628 17.94 6.97 -13.86
C LEU A 628 18.73 7.14 -15.17
N HIS A 629 18.10 7.65 -16.20
CA HIS A 629 18.73 8.03 -17.46
C HIS A 629 18.70 9.55 -17.60
N PRO A 630 19.81 10.21 -17.97
CA PRO A 630 19.83 11.66 -18.15
C PRO A 630 18.83 12.12 -19.19
N ILE A 631 18.16 13.24 -18.89
CA ILE A 631 17.16 13.86 -19.75
C ILE A 631 17.61 15.25 -20.25
N ALA A 632 17.08 15.67 -21.38
CA ALA A 632 17.22 17.03 -21.87
C ALA A 632 16.45 18.01 -20.98
N ASP A 633 17.13 19.00 -20.41
CA ASP A 633 16.58 20.00 -19.51
C ASP A 633 16.02 21.20 -20.29
N PHE A 634 14.80 21.09 -20.77
CA PHE A 634 14.09 22.19 -21.45
C PHE A 634 13.64 23.32 -20.52
N SER A 635 13.91 23.21 -19.22
CA SER A 635 13.67 24.29 -18.29
C SER A 635 14.71 25.42 -18.42
N ILE A 636 15.80 25.20 -19.16
CA ILE A 636 16.78 26.23 -19.47
C ILE A 636 16.31 26.98 -20.73
N PRO A 637 16.31 28.32 -20.71
CA PRO A 637 15.85 29.08 -21.86
C PRO A 637 16.77 28.87 -23.10
N PRO A 638 16.20 28.76 -24.32
CA PRO A 638 16.94 28.47 -25.54
C PRO A 638 18.10 29.42 -25.84
N ASN A 639 17.96 30.71 -25.53
CA ASN A 639 18.99 31.72 -25.74
C ASN A 639 20.28 31.49 -24.89
N GLN A 640 20.21 30.65 -23.87
CA GLN A 640 21.39 30.23 -23.09
C GLN A 640 22.05 28.94 -23.62
N ILE A 641 21.30 28.18 -24.41
CA ILE A 641 21.74 26.90 -25.00
C ILE A 641 22.41 27.12 -26.33
N TYR A 642 21.76 27.88 -27.21
CA TYR A 642 22.22 28.11 -28.56
C TYR A 642 21.89 29.53 -29.06
N HIS A 643 22.67 29.97 -30.01
CA HIS A 643 22.35 31.14 -30.84
C HIS A 643 21.95 30.67 -32.24
N THR A 644 20.93 31.29 -32.83
CA THR A 644 20.43 30.91 -34.16
C THR A 644 20.68 32.03 -35.15
N ILE A 645 21.23 31.66 -36.30
CA ILE A 645 21.41 32.58 -37.44
C ILE A 645 20.86 31.93 -38.68
N PRO A 646 19.96 32.62 -39.45
CA PRO A 646 19.56 32.16 -40.74
C PRO A 646 20.74 32.05 -41.71
N ALA A 647 20.77 30.98 -42.52
CA ALA A 647 21.90 30.70 -43.42
C ALA A 647 22.15 31.79 -44.43
N TRP A 648 21.12 32.44 -44.97
CA TRP A 648 21.25 33.54 -45.86
C TRP A 648 21.96 34.76 -45.27
N LYS A 649 21.78 35.05 -43.97
CA LYS A 649 22.45 36.14 -43.29
C LYS A 649 23.94 35.89 -43.14
N VAL A 650 24.34 34.64 -42.95
CA VAL A 650 25.75 34.23 -42.92
C VAL A 650 26.41 34.49 -44.27
N LEU A 651 25.72 34.18 -45.37
CA LEU A 651 26.22 34.38 -46.73
C LEU A 651 26.32 35.85 -47.12
N GLU A 652 25.31 36.68 -46.74
CA GLU A 652 25.26 38.12 -47.05
C GLU A 652 26.15 38.98 -46.11
N ASN A 653 26.86 38.36 -45.17
CA ASN A 653 27.74 39.05 -44.23
C ASN A 653 27.02 40.10 -43.32
N GLN A 654 25.71 39.98 -43.14
CA GLN A 654 24.94 40.98 -42.39
C GLN A 654 25.16 40.93 -40.88
N THR A 655 25.59 39.82 -40.35
CA THR A 655 25.98 39.64 -38.92
C THR A 655 27.09 38.61 -38.84
N PRO A 656 28.39 39.04 -38.74
CA PRO A 656 29.46 38.10 -38.52
C PRO A 656 29.26 37.47 -37.13
N PRO A 657 29.19 36.15 -37.05
CA PRO A 657 29.04 35.49 -35.76
C PRO A 657 30.30 35.73 -34.91
N GLN A 658 30.13 36.21 -33.69
CA GLN A 658 31.24 36.45 -32.79
C GLN A 658 31.66 35.15 -32.11
N ASN A 659 32.95 34.89 -31.96
CA ASN A 659 33.53 33.77 -31.20
C ASN A 659 33.30 32.36 -31.76
N LEU A 660 33.21 32.18 -33.09
CA LEU A 660 33.08 30.85 -33.71
C LEU A 660 34.15 29.83 -33.31
N GLN A 661 35.31 30.30 -32.85
CA GLN A 661 36.39 29.43 -32.37
C GLN A 661 36.07 28.68 -31.10
N GLN A 662 35.12 29.17 -30.28
CA GLN A 662 34.70 28.60 -29.00
C GLN A 662 33.34 27.91 -29.06
N GLN A 663 32.64 28.03 -30.16
CA GLN A 663 31.31 27.46 -30.33
C GLN A 663 31.34 26.23 -31.25
N VAL A 664 30.43 25.28 -30.97
CA VAL A 664 30.08 24.23 -31.93
C VAL A 664 29.13 24.83 -32.95
N VAL A 665 29.46 24.82 -34.19
CA VAL A 665 28.59 25.29 -35.28
C VAL A 665 27.87 24.13 -35.89
N ILE A 666 26.54 24.22 -36.02
CA ILE A 666 25.72 23.16 -36.66
C ILE A 666 24.90 23.79 -37.78
N ILE A 667 25.02 23.25 -39.00
CA ILE A 667 24.15 23.56 -40.11
C ILE A 667 22.95 22.61 -40.04
N ILE A 668 21.76 23.17 -39.86
CA ILE A 668 20.53 22.41 -39.61
C ILE A 668 19.38 22.80 -40.54
N PRO A 669 18.41 21.89 -40.78
CA PRO A 669 17.13 22.26 -41.39
C PRO A 669 16.43 23.32 -40.52
N GLY A 670 15.85 24.30 -41.11
CA GLY A 670 15.22 25.43 -40.43
C GLY A 670 13.74 25.30 -40.19
N GLY A 671 13.17 24.14 -40.37
CA GLY A 671 11.74 23.87 -40.14
C GLY A 671 10.83 24.07 -41.35
N TYR A 672 11.35 24.03 -42.54
CA TYR A 672 10.55 23.96 -43.78
C TYR A 672 9.86 22.60 -43.91
N ASP A 673 8.74 22.53 -44.65
CA ASP A 673 7.85 21.36 -44.65
C ASP A 673 8.52 20.07 -45.13
N GLU A 674 9.51 20.12 -46.01
CA GLU A 674 10.23 18.97 -46.56
C GLU A 674 11.40 18.52 -45.66
N ALA A 675 11.65 19.19 -44.53
CA ALA A 675 12.74 18.83 -43.63
C ALA A 675 12.48 17.45 -42.99
N GLY A 676 13.49 16.57 -43.04
CA GLY A 676 13.42 15.22 -42.45
C GLY A 676 13.73 14.10 -43.44
N ILE A 677 13.77 12.87 -42.92
CA ILE A 677 14.19 11.69 -43.68
C ILE A 677 13.03 11.09 -44.48
N SER A 678 11.82 11.11 -43.93
CA SER A 678 10.59 10.59 -44.56
C SER A 678 9.88 11.67 -45.38
N GLN A 679 8.84 11.25 -46.09
CA GLN A 679 7.99 12.17 -46.85
C GLN A 679 7.13 13.08 -45.94
N ASP A 680 7.03 12.77 -44.69
CA ASP A 680 6.10 13.38 -43.73
C ASP A 680 6.76 14.46 -42.81
N GLY A 681 7.98 14.90 -43.09
CA GLY A 681 8.63 16.00 -42.37
C GLY A 681 8.94 15.66 -40.90
N GLU A 682 9.48 14.49 -40.63
CA GLU A 682 9.69 13.96 -39.25
C GLU A 682 10.72 14.74 -38.38
N ASP A 683 11.46 15.67 -39.00
CA ASP A 683 12.46 16.47 -38.26
C ASP A 683 11.84 17.63 -37.46
N ASN A 684 10.54 17.80 -37.57
CA ASN A 684 9.81 18.89 -36.96
C ASN A 684 8.89 18.42 -35.84
N PHE A 685 9.21 18.80 -34.60
CA PHE A 685 8.33 18.60 -33.47
C PHE A 685 7.25 19.69 -33.47
N ALA A 686 6.10 19.42 -34.15
CA ALA A 686 4.96 20.34 -34.22
C ALA A 686 4.15 20.37 -32.93
N ASP A 687 3.25 21.35 -32.82
CA ASP A 687 2.40 21.74 -31.67
C ASP A 687 2.04 20.65 -30.62
N VAL A 688 1.72 19.43 -31.05
CA VAL A 688 1.27 18.34 -30.18
C VAL A 688 2.44 17.73 -29.39
N ASN A 689 3.65 17.77 -29.92
CA ASN A 689 4.84 17.17 -29.34
C ASN A 689 5.83 18.20 -28.79
N LEU A 690 5.51 19.49 -28.88
CA LEU A 690 6.38 20.56 -28.38
C LEU A 690 6.43 20.51 -26.84
N PRO A 691 7.65 20.43 -26.24
CA PRO A 691 7.74 20.46 -24.79
C PRO A 691 7.12 21.74 -24.19
N PRO A 692 6.20 21.65 -23.19
CA PRO A 692 5.54 22.84 -22.61
C PRO A 692 6.51 23.89 -22.09
N ALA A 693 7.69 23.50 -21.66
CA ALA A 693 8.74 24.40 -21.21
C ALA A 693 9.31 25.24 -22.37
N ILE A 694 9.47 24.68 -23.56
CA ILE A 694 9.89 25.42 -24.76
C ILE A 694 8.84 26.44 -25.16
N LYS A 695 7.55 26.04 -25.15
CA LYS A 695 6.42 26.95 -25.41
C LYS A 695 6.35 28.12 -24.40
N TYR A 696 6.73 27.85 -23.15
CA TYR A 696 6.84 28.91 -22.13
C TYR A 696 7.89 29.97 -22.49
N TRP A 697 9.08 29.51 -22.93
CA TRP A 697 10.18 30.42 -23.30
C TRP A 697 9.96 31.13 -24.64
N GLN A 698 9.30 30.45 -25.56
CA GLN A 698 9.06 30.93 -26.92
C GLN A 698 7.57 30.81 -27.29
N PRO A 699 6.68 31.67 -26.78
CA PRO A 699 5.22 31.54 -26.99
C PRO A 699 4.76 31.57 -28.43
N ASN A 700 5.52 32.26 -29.31
CA ASN A 700 5.21 32.43 -30.70
C ASN A 700 5.78 31.34 -31.63
N THR A 701 6.49 30.37 -31.08
CA THR A 701 7.13 29.28 -31.83
C THR A 701 6.19 28.06 -31.83
N ASN A 702 5.81 27.62 -33.02
CA ASN A 702 5.00 26.40 -33.20
C ASN A 702 5.84 25.19 -33.58
N LEU A 703 7.16 25.37 -33.73
CA LEU A 703 8.05 24.36 -34.27
C LEU A 703 9.34 24.29 -33.46
N PHE A 704 9.81 23.10 -33.17
CA PHE A 704 11.10 22.81 -32.54
C PHE A 704 11.80 21.74 -33.38
N THR A 705 12.99 22.02 -33.87
CA THR A 705 13.70 21.17 -34.84
C THR A 705 14.62 20.16 -34.18
N GLY A 706 14.94 19.05 -34.85
CA GLY A 706 15.92 18.06 -34.39
C GLY A 706 17.28 18.69 -34.07
N GLY A 707 17.73 19.65 -34.88
CA GLY A 707 18.97 20.39 -34.64
C GLY A 707 18.95 21.22 -33.36
N GLU A 708 17.80 21.81 -32.98
CA GLU A 708 17.63 22.50 -31.70
C GLU A 708 17.71 21.50 -30.54
N TYR A 709 17.17 20.29 -30.75
CA TYR A 709 17.29 19.21 -29.77
C TYR A 709 18.76 18.81 -29.58
N HIS A 710 19.51 18.64 -30.66
CA HIS A 710 20.95 18.36 -30.60
C HIS A 710 21.70 19.45 -29.83
N ALA A 711 21.32 20.73 -30.02
CA ALA A 711 21.94 21.83 -29.27
C ALA A 711 21.73 21.69 -27.73
N TYR A 712 20.55 21.29 -27.28
CA TYR A 712 20.32 20.99 -25.87
C TYR A 712 21.20 19.84 -25.37
N MET A 713 21.32 18.75 -26.14
CA MET A 713 22.16 17.61 -25.80
C MET A 713 23.63 18.04 -25.69
N ILE A 714 24.13 18.78 -26.66
CA ILE A 714 25.53 19.31 -26.68
C ILE A 714 25.79 20.20 -25.47
N HIS A 715 24.87 21.13 -25.19
CA HIS A 715 25.01 22.01 -24.03
C HIS A 715 25.09 21.21 -22.71
N HIS A 716 24.22 20.20 -22.53
CA HIS A 716 24.22 19.37 -21.32
C HIS A 716 25.49 18.56 -21.19
N LEU A 717 25.99 18.01 -22.29
CA LEU A 717 27.24 17.26 -22.34
C LEU A 717 28.44 18.14 -22.08
N LEU A 718 28.53 19.35 -22.70
CA LEU A 718 29.63 20.30 -22.49
C LEU A 718 29.70 20.82 -21.05
N ASN A 719 28.54 21.12 -20.44
CA ASN A 719 28.48 21.65 -19.08
C ASN A 719 28.42 20.55 -17.99
N GLN A 720 28.53 19.28 -18.35
CA GLN A 720 28.38 18.12 -17.45
C GLN A 720 27.10 18.13 -16.59
N ARG A 721 26.07 18.79 -17.06
CA ARG A 721 24.81 18.95 -16.36
C ARG A 721 23.79 17.95 -16.88
N LEU A 722 23.82 16.76 -16.30
CA LEU A 722 22.96 15.66 -16.66
C LEU A 722 21.86 15.51 -15.60
N VAL A 723 20.64 15.91 -15.93
CA VAL A 723 19.49 15.79 -15.05
C VAL A 723 18.97 14.35 -15.05
N VAL A 724 18.96 13.71 -13.87
CA VAL A 724 18.57 12.30 -13.73
C VAL A 724 17.24 12.18 -13.00
N PRO A 725 16.20 11.61 -13.64
CA PRO A 725 14.94 11.33 -12.99
C PRO A 725 15.04 10.17 -12.00
N ILE A 726 14.58 10.38 -10.79
CA ILE A 726 14.41 9.31 -9.80
C ILE A 726 13.09 8.56 -10.07
N PRO A 727 13.08 7.23 -9.96
CA PRO A 727 11.86 6.44 -10.21
C PRO A 727 10.69 6.87 -9.32
N ASP A 728 9.54 7.16 -9.93
CA ASP A 728 8.34 7.58 -9.21
C ASP A 728 7.90 6.56 -8.16
N PHE A 729 7.99 5.27 -8.46
CA PHE A 729 7.56 4.21 -7.54
C PHE A 729 8.39 4.14 -6.26
N TRP A 730 9.68 4.51 -6.27
CA TRP A 730 10.51 4.53 -5.06
C TRP A 730 10.01 5.59 -4.08
N VAL A 731 9.88 6.82 -4.57
CA VAL A 731 9.50 7.95 -3.73
C VAL A 731 8.02 7.85 -3.33
N THR A 732 7.17 7.37 -4.22
CA THR A 732 5.75 7.10 -3.94
C THR A 732 5.62 5.99 -2.89
N GLY A 733 6.43 4.93 -2.97
CA GLY A 733 6.48 3.87 -1.96
C GLY A 733 6.85 4.41 -0.57
N ILE A 734 7.87 5.27 -0.49
CA ILE A 734 8.26 5.94 0.77
C ILE A 734 7.13 6.84 1.28
N ALA A 735 6.50 7.63 0.41
CA ALA A 735 5.40 8.50 0.77
C ALA A 735 4.18 7.74 1.30
N LEU A 736 3.84 6.61 0.68
CA LEU A 736 2.77 5.70 1.13
C LEU A 736 3.08 5.10 2.50
N LEU A 737 4.33 4.68 2.70
CA LEU A 737 4.80 4.13 3.98
C LEU A 737 4.70 5.18 5.09
N LEU A 738 5.17 6.40 4.85
CA LEU A 738 5.04 7.52 5.78
C LEU A 738 3.56 7.88 6.05
N GLY A 739 2.73 7.91 5.01
CA GLY A 739 1.29 8.12 5.12
C GLY A 739 0.60 7.06 5.99
N LYS A 740 0.97 5.78 5.83
CA LYS A 740 0.45 4.67 6.66
C LYS A 740 0.89 4.79 8.12
N ILE A 741 2.17 5.05 8.39
CA ILE A 741 2.68 5.26 9.75
C ILE A 741 1.87 6.36 10.45
N GLN A 742 1.71 7.47 9.78
CA GLN A 742 1.03 8.63 10.31
C GLN A 742 -0.47 8.37 10.54
N TYR A 743 -1.14 7.67 9.61
CA TYR A 743 -2.51 7.21 9.77
C TYR A 743 -2.69 6.34 11.02
N LEU A 744 -1.78 5.40 11.26
CA LEU A 744 -1.80 4.52 12.42
C LEU A 744 -1.62 5.30 13.74
N GLN A 745 -0.77 6.33 13.75
CA GLN A 745 -0.56 7.20 14.92
C GLN A 745 -1.75 8.11 15.22
N GLN A 746 -2.50 8.52 14.20
CA GLN A 746 -3.63 9.46 14.34
C GLN A 746 -4.93 8.82 14.83
N LYS A 747 -5.08 7.49 14.77
CA LYS A 747 -6.32 6.79 15.13
C LYS A 747 -6.86 7.18 16.52
N ASN A 748 -6.01 7.69 17.40
CA ASN A 748 -6.31 8.02 18.81
C ASN A 748 -6.25 9.52 19.16
N ARG A 749 -6.09 10.50 18.22
CA ARG A 749 -5.84 11.90 18.59
C ARG A 749 -6.96 12.87 18.20
N LYS A 750 -7.21 13.86 19.08
CA LYS A 750 -8.27 14.91 18.96
C LYS A 750 -7.97 16.01 17.92
N TYR A 751 -6.71 16.22 17.49
CA TYR A 751 -6.27 17.42 16.76
C TYR A 751 -6.03 17.15 15.27
N ARG A 752 -7.11 17.03 14.46
CA ARG A 752 -7.01 16.75 13.02
C ARG A 752 -6.53 17.92 12.17
N TRP A 753 -6.94 19.13 12.46
CA TRP A 753 -6.58 20.32 11.69
C TRP A 753 -5.09 20.65 11.74
N GLN A 754 -4.44 20.45 12.85
CA GLN A 754 -3.01 20.66 12.99
C GLN A 754 -2.22 19.69 12.10
N TRP A 755 -2.69 18.47 11.97
CA TRP A 755 -2.05 17.49 11.10
C TRP A 755 -2.26 17.77 9.61
N LEU A 756 -3.44 18.28 9.21
CA LEU A 756 -3.67 18.74 7.83
C LEU A 756 -2.72 19.88 7.48
N LEU A 757 -2.61 20.88 8.34
CA LEU A 757 -1.71 22.00 8.16
C LEU A 757 -0.25 21.52 8.05
N LEU A 758 0.18 20.64 8.94
CA LEU A 758 1.53 20.07 8.94
C LEU A 758 1.82 19.29 7.67
N MET A 759 0.86 18.51 7.15
CA MET A 759 0.99 17.79 5.90
C MET A 759 1.08 18.71 4.69
N THR A 760 0.27 19.76 4.65
CA THR A 760 0.33 20.77 3.59
C THR A 760 1.68 21.46 3.57
N ILE A 761 2.18 21.86 4.74
CA ILE A 761 3.51 22.46 4.88
C ILE A 761 4.60 21.49 4.43
N PHE A 762 4.53 20.23 4.88
CA PHE A 762 5.52 19.20 4.49
C PHE A 762 5.53 18.96 2.98
N THR A 763 4.35 18.85 2.36
CA THR A 763 4.23 18.69 0.90
C THR A 763 4.78 19.91 0.16
N GLY A 764 4.53 21.13 0.66
CA GLY A 764 5.07 22.38 0.12
C GLY A 764 6.59 22.44 0.21
N ILE A 765 7.15 22.13 1.38
CA ILE A 765 8.61 22.08 1.59
C ILE A 765 9.25 21.04 0.68
N TYR A 766 8.67 19.84 0.57
CA TYR A 766 9.14 18.81 -0.35
C TYR A 766 9.16 19.30 -1.80
N GLY A 767 8.10 19.99 -2.24
CA GLY A 767 8.02 20.61 -3.55
C GLY A 767 9.16 21.61 -3.81
N ILE A 768 9.39 22.54 -2.89
CA ILE A 768 10.45 23.55 -3.00
C ILE A 768 11.85 22.90 -3.02
N ILE A 769 12.09 21.95 -2.11
CA ILE A 769 13.36 21.20 -2.08
C ILE A 769 13.58 20.47 -3.40
N SER A 770 12.57 19.81 -3.93
CA SER A 770 12.63 19.11 -5.21
C SER A 770 12.93 20.07 -6.38
N LEU A 771 12.37 21.29 -6.39
CA LEU A 771 12.65 22.31 -7.39
C LEU A 771 14.10 22.79 -7.29
N GLN A 772 14.60 23.01 -6.09
CA GLN A 772 15.95 23.50 -5.86
C GLN A 772 17.02 22.44 -6.13
N LEU A 773 16.79 21.17 -5.78
CA LEU A 773 17.70 20.06 -6.10
C LEU A 773 17.88 19.87 -7.61
N TYR A 774 16.84 20.11 -8.37
CA TYR A 774 16.91 20.08 -9.83
C TYR A 774 17.90 21.13 -10.39
N ILE A 775 17.86 22.35 -9.84
CA ILE A 775 18.76 23.43 -10.29
C ILE A 775 20.18 23.24 -9.77
N SER A 776 20.36 22.61 -8.64
CA SER A 776 21.67 22.40 -8.01
C SER A 776 22.62 21.56 -8.88
N MET A 777 23.88 21.52 -8.48
CA MET A 777 24.90 20.70 -9.16
C MET A 777 24.58 19.20 -9.16
N THR A 778 23.72 18.73 -8.24
CA THR A 778 23.29 17.32 -8.19
C THR A 778 22.41 16.95 -9.37
N ALA A 779 21.67 17.91 -9.93
CA ALA A 779 20.79 17.76 -11.09
C ALA A 779 19.84 16.54 -10.98
N ILE A 780 19.19 16.40 -9.82
CA ILE A 780 18.29 15.28 -9.54
C ILE A 780 16.84 15.73 -9.71
N LEU A 781 16.09 15.00 -10.54
CA LEU A 781 14.66 15.18 -10.70
C LEU A 781 13.90 14.28 -9.74
N LEU A 782 13.41 14.85 -8.62
CA LEU A 782 12.53 14.12 -7.69
C LEU A 782 11.09 14.20 -8.15
N PRO A 783 10.34 13.09 -8.16
CA PRO A 783 8.90 13.10 -8.47
C PRO A 783 8.12 13.77 -7.35
N CYS A 784 7.19 14.68 -7.70
CA CYS A 784 6.39 15.41 -6.72
C CYS A 784 4.93 14.97 -6.71
N PHE A 785 4.34 14.68 -7.87
CA PHE A 785 2.90 14.50 -8.03
C PHE A 785 2.41 13.18 -7.42
N LEU A 786 2.93 12.04 -7.88
CA LEU A 786 2.52 10.72 -7.38
C LEU A 786 2.87 10.51 -5.91
N PRO A 787 4.06 10.91 -5.40
CA PRO A 787 4.34 10.85 -3.98
C PRO A 787 3.39 11.69 -3.12
N SER A 788 3.02 12.87 -3.57
CA SER A 788 2.05 13.73 -2.87
C SER A 788 0.68 13.06 -2.80
N ILE A 789 0.18 12.51 -3.91
CA ILE A 789 -1.07 11.73 -3.92
C ILE A 789 -0.96 10.54 -2.96
N GLY A 790 0.13 9.80 -3.00
CA GLY A 790 0.38 8.65 -2.13
C GLY A 790 0.29 9.01 -0.65
N LEU A 791 0.86 10.14 -0.25
CA LEU A 791 0.78 10.66 1.10
C LEU A 791 -0.67 11.00 1.48
N TRP A 792 -1.42 11.68 0.60
CA TRP A 792 -2.78 12.17 0.86
C TRP A 792 -3.86 11.09 0.78
N VAL A 793 -3.64 9.95 0.11
CA VAL A 793 -4.59 8.82 0.01
C VAL A 793 -5.06 8.33 1.38
N TYR A 794 -4.22 8.39 2.40
CA TYR A 794 -4.59 7.99 3.76
C TYR A 794 -5.40 9.03 4.53
N PHE A 795 -5.39 10.29 4.12
CA PHE A 795 -6.05 11.40 4.82
C PHE A 795 -7.43 11.72 4.27
N VAL A 796 -7.59 11.79 2.98
CA VAL A 796 -8.82 12.23 2.30
C VAL A 796 -10.03 11.37 2.66
N PRO A 797 -9.99 10.03 2.66
CA PRO A 797 -11.14 9.20 3.01
C PRO A 797 -11.63 9.42 4.44
N ASN A 798 -10.73 9.69 5.38
CA ASN A 798 -11.07 9.95 6.78
C ASN A 798 -11.71 11.32 7.01
N LEU A 799 -11.42 12.28 6.17
CA LEU A 799 -12.06 13.60 6.20
C LEU A 799 -13.49 13.52 5.65
N LEU A 800 -13.70 12.75 4.60
CA LEU A 800 -14.99 12.60 3.92
C LEU A 800 -15.98 11.71 4.68
N SER A 801 -15.50 10.70 5.40
CA SER A 801 -16.37 9.72 6.09
C SER A 801 -17.13 10.29 7.29
N ARG A 802 -16.78 11.48 7.83
CA ARG A 802 -17.39 12.10 9.01
C ARG A 802 -18.41 13.22 8.73
N LYS A 803 -18.72 13.53 7.49
CA LYS A 803 -19.85 14.43 7.18
C LYS A 803 -21.22 13.73 7.25
N LYS A 804 -21.27 12.45 7.65
CA LYS A 804 -22.52 11.65 7.79
C LYS A 804 -22.82 11.22 9.23
N SER A 805 -22.28 11.89 10.24
CA SER A 805 -22.68 11.67 11.65
C SER A 805 -23.27 12.93 12.25
#